data_e281b5996f5250d451542fbfccbc9c80
#
_entry.id   e281b5996f5250d451542fbfccbc9c80
#
_cell.length_a   1.000
_cell.length_b   1.000
_cell.length_c   1.000
_cell.angle_alpha   90.00
_cell.angle_beta   90.00
_cell.angle_gamma   90.00
#
_symmetry.space_group_name_H-M   'P 1'
#
loop_
_entity.id
_entity.type
_entity.pdbx_description
1 polymer ?
#
loop_
_entity_poly.entity_id
_entity_poly.type
_entity_poly.pdbx_seq_one_letter_code
_entity_poly.pdbx_strand_id
1 'polypeptide(L)'
;MKIRIIFLIFCLLIAQLVFAQEDKPVITAQRISSSIKFDGHLDEDVWRQALPATNFKQREPDNGKPATERTEVRILYDRDNLYIGVLCFDSQPDEIIANSLIRDSDLEGDDQITIVIDTYLDHRTGFVFATNPNGARFDAFQYAPEREPNENWNGVWDVRAQVTPEGWQAEILIPFKTLRFHNRKEQIWGINFRRVIQRKNEEDLWSGYAYNEGITYLSSAGELHGLFDLKRGHQVEFFPYGKFGIQRQDSNNPSQNVLRKTGFNIKYGVTPTLTADFTVNTDFAQVEADQERINLTRFSLYYPEKREFFLEGADIFRFGRFYSGQVFYSRRIGLSEDGQQIPILSGARLTGRAGKYSIGLLDVQTDSKGATPGANFLVARLRRDLFRQSKVGFIATQKLVPGTGYVNRAFGADLNLYFTHFLGDKNLAIDGYIAGTKTPGLHGNNLAWRIFIDYPNDLFDNYFYSYEVQDNFNPEIGFVRRKNIRRTGGAFRYTPRPGILGIRKLVFKPIDLDYTTDISGRVETIDYELRPLGFITQSGEFFEFNLQRTFERLEEDFNIFENHVIPVGDYWFNHTEIQFETNQRRMLSGALFLNWGDFYNGKRTVFDIESLMKWSTHLFISLNFRYNDIHLADGSFRTQEWGSRIGYAFSTRLDTRAFIQWNNEDQQLNLNFRLHWIPSLGSHFYLVYNHLWGTGNRMLQSENQVFVVKADYLFRW
;
A
#
# COMPACT_ATOMS: atom_id res chain seq x y z
N MET A 1 -37.50 5.31 25.34
CA MET A 1 -38.06 6.29 24.39
C MET A 1 -36.98 7.01 23.58
N LYS A 2 -35.92 7.57 24.18
CA LYS A 2 -34.84 8.27 23.47
C LYS A 2 -34.10 7.44 22.43
N ILE A 3 -33.78 6.17 22.71
CA ILE A 3 -33.09 5.25 21.79
C ILE A 3 -33.94 4.91 20.55
N ARG A 4 -35.25 4.78 20.71
CA ARG A 4 -36.18 4.53 19.58
C ARG A 4 -36.32 5.74 18.66
N ILE A 5 -36.23 6.95 19.21
CA ILE A 5 -36.27 8.20 18.43
C ILE A 5 -34.99 8.39 17.64
N ILE A 6 -33.83 8.11 18.22
CA ILE A 6 -32.52 8.14 17.53
C ILE A 6 -32.49 7.12 16.39
N PHE A 7 -33.01 5.91 16.64
CA PHE A 7 -33.09 4.86 15.61
C PHE A 7 -34.08 5.23 14.49
N LEU A 8 -35.20 5.88 14.81
CA LEU A 8 -36.19 6.35 13.83
C LEU A 8 -35.63 7.50 12.99
N ILE A 9 -34.94 8.46 13.61
CA ILE A 9 -34.23 9.56 12.91
C ILE A 9 -33.13 9.01 12.00
N PHE A 10 -32.39 8.01 12.45
CA PHE A 10 -31.38 7.31 11.67
C PHE A 10 -31.99 6.55 10.48
N CYS A 11 -33.12 5.88 10.65
CA CYS A 11 -33.88 5.24 9.57
C CYS A 11 -34.50 6.24 8.59
N LEU A 12 -34.98 7.40 9.06
CA LEU A 12 -35.51 8.46 8.21
C LEU A 12 -34.43 9.19 7.40
N LEU A 13 -33.22 9.37 7.96
CA LEU A 13 -32.05 9.88 7.24
C LEU A 13 -31.59 8.91 6.15
N ILE A 14 -31.71 7.61 6.37
CA ILE A 14 -31.40 6.59 5.36
C ILE A 14 -32.47 6.55 4.24
N ALA A 15 -33.70 6.84 4.56
CA ALA A 15 -34.84 6.80 3.58
C ALA A 15 -34.87 8.00 2.60
N GLN A 16 -34.12 9.09 2.87
CA GLN A 16 -34.04 10.26 1.98
C GLN A 16 -32.92 10.16 0.90
N LEU A 17 -32.28 9.02 0.76
CA LEU A 17 -31.32 8.75 -0.34
C LEU A 17 -32.10 8.48 -1.65
N VAL A 18 -32.78 9.49 -2.18
CA VAL A 18 -33.27 9.50 -3.58
C VAL A 18 -32.02 9.72 -4.45
N PHE A 19 -31.57 8.66 -5.10
CA PHE A 19 -30.44 8.70 -6.03
C PHE A 19 -30.88 9.41 -7.32
N ALA A 20 -30.36 10.59 -7.59
CA ALA A 20 -30.21 11.04 -8.95
C ALA A 20 -29.23 10.11 -9.65
N GLN A 21 -29.70 9.35 -10.62
CA GLN A 21 -28.85 8.52 -11.47
C GLN A 21 -28.19 9.52 -12.44
N GLU A 22 -26.91 9.88 -12.20
CA GLU A 22 -26.12 10.58 -13.22
C GLU A 22 -25.97 9.66 -14.44
N ASP A 23 -26.16 10.20 -15.62
CA ASP A 23 -25.93 9.48 -16.87
C ASP A 23 -24.42 9.20 -16.99
N LYS A 24 -24.03 7.95 -16.76
CA LYS A 24 -22.65 7.50 -16.85
C LYS A 24 -22.21 7.46 -18.31
N PRO A 25 -21.01 7.92 -18.64
CA PRO A 25 -20.52 7.82 -20.00
C PRO A 25 -20.30 6.35 -20.39
N VAL A 26 -20.53 6.05 -21.67
CA VAL A 26 -20.42 4.70 -22.25
C VAL A 26 -19.38 4.70 -23.35
N ILE A 27 -18.51 3.69 -23.36
CA ILE A 27 -17.60 3.37 -24.45
C ILE A 27 -17.90 1.95 -24.97
N THR A 28 -17.82 1.75 -26.27
CA THR A 28 -18.07 0.46 -26.90
C THR A 28 -16.79 -0.14 -27.45
N ALA A 29 -16.46 -1.37 -27.02
CA ALA A 29 -15.33 -2.11 -27.56
C ALA A 29 -15.66 -2.63 -28.98
N GLN A 30 -14.70 -2.49 -29.89
CA GLN A 30 -14.82 -3.00 -31.24
C GLN A 30 -14.09 -4.34 -31.37
N ARG A 31 -14.80 -5.36 -31.86
CA ARG A 31 -14.18 -6.67 -32.14
C ARG A 31 -13.33 -6.61 -33.40
N ILE A 32 -12.11 -7.18 -33.32
CA ILE A 32 -11.22 -7.31 -34.46
C ILE A 32 -11.07 -8.78 -34.88
N SER A 33 -10.88 -8.99 -36.15
CA SER A 33 -10.61 -10.32 -36.74
C SER A 33 -9.20 -10.45 -37.33
N SER A 34 -8.55 -9.31 -37.59
CA SER A 34 -7.15 -9.23 -38.03
C SER A 34 -6.25 -8.93 -36.86
N SER A 35 -5.03 -9.46 -36.87
CA SER A 35 -4.00 -9.09 -35.88
C SER A 35 -3.60 -7.64 -36.07
N ILE A 36 -3.46 -6.90 -34.97
CA ILE A 36 -2.79 -5.60 -34.92
C ILE A 36 -1.31 -5.80 -34.61
N LYS A 37 -0.48 -4.89 -35.06
CA LYS A 37 0.95 -4.87 -34.76
C LYS A 37 1.15 -4.14 -33.44
N PHE A 38 1.49 -4.85 -32.40
CA PHE A 38 1.71 -4.30 -31.08
C PHE A 38 3.07 -3.57 -30.99
N ASP A 39 3.14 -2.34 -31.46
CA ASP A 39 4.38 -1.55 -31.52
C ASP A 39 4.29 -0.14 -30.90
N GLY A 40 3.10 0.23 -30.43
CA GLY A 40 2.83 1.51 -29.79
C GLY A 40 2.36 2.59 -30.77
N HIS A 41 2.12 2.23 -32.04
CA HIS A 41 1.49 3.09 -33.02
C HIS A 41 0.00 2.72 -33.15
N LEU A 42 -0.86 3.73 -33.20
CA LEU A 42 -2.31 3.55 -33.41
C LEU A 42 -2.66 3.93 -34.85
N ASP A 43 -1.91 3.43 -35.81
CA ASP A 43 -2.01 3.82 -37.22
C ASP A 43 -2.84 2.86 -38.09
N GLU A 44 -3.16 1.64 -37.59
CA GLU A 44 -4.05 0.72 -38.29
C GLU A 44 -5.48 1.28 -38.39
N ASP A 45 -6.13 0.99 -39.52
CA ASP A 45 -7.50 1.42 -39.78
C ASP A 45 -8.51 1.00 -38.75
N VAL A 46 -8.29 -0.13 -38.06
CA VAL A 46 -9.18 -0.63 -37.00
C VAL A 46 -9.23 0.32 -35.78
N TRP A 47 -8.13 1.00 -35.47
CA TRP A 47 -8.11 2.01 -34.43
C TRP A 47 -8.94 3.24 -34.80
N ARG A 48 -8.89 3.65 -36.07
CA ARG A 48 -9.67 4.81 -36.57
C ARG A 48 -11.18 4.55 -36.61
N GLN A 49 -11.57 3.29 -36.79
CA GLN A 49 -12.98 2.87 -36.80
C GLN A 49 -13.63 2.82 -35.42
N ALA A 50 -12.83 2.60 -34.37
CA ALA A 50 -13.32 2.54 -33.01
C ALA A 50 -13.65 3.93 -32.47
N LEU A 51 -14.85 4.07 -31.90
CA LEU A 51 -15.29 5.33 -31.29
C LEU A 51 -14.50 5.61 -30.01
N PRO A 52 -13.89 6.79 -29.86
CA PRO A 52 -13.08 7.12 -28.67
C PRO A 52 -13.93 7.59 -27.50
N ALA A 53 -13.50 7.26 -26.27
CA ALA A 53 -13.84 8.03 -25.08
C ALA A 53 -13.12 9.38 -25.14
N THR A 54 -13.86 10.44 -24.97
CA THR A 54 -13.40 11.84 -25.04
C THR A 54 -14.06 12.66 -23.94
N ASN A 55 -13.91 14.00 -23.97
CA ASN A 55 -14.57 14.94 -23.04
C ASN A 55 -14.15 14.74 -21.58
N PHE A 56 -12.85 14.51 -21.36
CA PHE A 56 -12.28 14.47 -20.02
C PHE A 56 -12.47 15.82 -19.33
N LYS A 57 -12.65 15.77 -18.01
CA LYS A 57 -12.81 16.95 -17.16
C LYS A 57 -11.78 16.96 -16.06
N GLN A 58 -11.33 18.15 -15.72
CA GLN A 58 -10.39 18.35 -14.65
C GLN A 58 -11.02 17.96 -13.30
N ARG A 59 -10.28 17.17 -12.53
CA ARG A 59 -10.45 17.05 -11.09
C ARG A 59 -9.59 18.09 -10.38
N GLU A 60 -8.37 18.30 -10.84
CA GLU A 60 -7.42 19.31 -10.37
C GLU A 60 -6.83 20.05 -11.58
N PRO A 61 -6.53 21.36 -11.48
CA PRO A 61 -6.83 22.27 -10.38
C PRO A 61 -8.25 22.82 -10.40
N ASP A 62 -8.91 22.83 -11.54
CA ASP A 62 -10.16 23.52 -11.82
C ASP A 62 -11.32 22.52 -11.98
N ASN A 63 -11.84 22.02 -10.87
CA ASN A 63 -12.84 20.96 -10.83
C ASN A 63 -14.02 21.17 -11.77
N GLY A 64 -14.28 20.17 -12.60
CA GLY A 64 -15.40 20.14 -13.55
C GLY A 64 -15.21 20.95 -14.83
N LYS A 65 -14.11 21.71 -14.97
CA LYS A 65 -13.77 22.36 -16.24
C LYS A 65 -13.33 21.31 -17.27
N PRO A 66 -13.45 21.56 -18.58
CA PRO A 66 -12.83 20.71 -19.60
C PRO A 66 -11.33 20.55 -19.39
N ALA A 67 -10.80 19.37 -19.70
CA ALA A 67 -9.35 19.14 -19.76
C ALA A 67 -8.68 20.18 -20.70
N THR A 68 -7.49 20.66 -20.32
CA THR A 68 -6.77 21.65 -21.14
C THR A 68 -6.08 21.04 -22.36
N GLU A 69 -5.84 19.72 -22.32
CA GLU A 69 -5.29 18.95 -23.44
C GLU A 69 -6.22 17.77 -23.76
N ARG A 70 -6.40 17.50 -25.04
CA ARG A 70 -7.31 16.45 -25.48
C ARG A 70 -6.76 15.05 -25.17
N THR A 71 -7.63 14.15 -24.74
CA THR A 71 -7.35 12.73 -24.56
C THR A 71 -8.39 11.92 -25.33
N GLU A 72 -7.95 10.89 -26.02
CA GLU A 72 -8.81 9.92 -26.71
C GLU A 72 -8.39 8.51 -26.30
N VAL A 73 -9.37 7.70 -25.89
CA VAL A 73 -9.15 6.30 -25.56
C VAL A 73 -10.07 5.44 -26.44
N ARG A 74 -9.48 4.45 -27.11
CA ARG A 74 -10.19 3.48 -27.96
C ARG A 74 -10.00 2.08 -27.45
N ILE A 75 -11.01 1.23 -27.59
CA ILE A 75 -10.99 -0.14 -27.11
C ILE A 75 -11.28 -1.10 -28.24
N LEU A 76 -10.33 -2.00 -28.49
CA LEU A 76 -10.48 -3.13 -29.39
C LEU A 76 -10.36 -4.43 -28.60
N TYR A 77 -10.88 -5.52 -29.15
CA TYR A 77 -10.67 -6.84 -28.59
C TYR A 77 -10.72 -7.94 -29.65
N ASP A 78 -9.99 -9.00 -29.39
CA ASP A 78 -10.12 -10.26 -30.10
C ASP A 78 -10.70 -11.35 -29.17
N ARG A 79 -10.46 -12.59 -29.44
CA ARG A 79 -10.94 -13.69 -28.60
C ARG A 79 -10.19 -13.82 -27.27
N ASP A 80 -8.93 -13.46 -27.26
CA ASP A 80 -7.98 -13.75 -26.16
C ASP A 80 -7.52 -12.49 -25.43
N ASN A 81 -7.62 -11.29 -26.03
CA ASN A 81 -7.03 -10.06 -25.53
C ASN A 81 -7.96 -8.86 -25.65
N LEU A 82 -7.81 -7.95 -24.70
CA LEU A 82 -8.30 -6.58 -24.72
C LEU A 82 -7.13 -5.66 -25.14
N TYR A 83 -7.38 -4.78 -26.09
CA TYR A 83 -6.42 -3.76 -26.55
C TYR A 83 -6.98 -2.38 -26.24
N ILE A 84 -6.18 -1.53 -25.63
CA ILE A 84 -6.57 -0.16 -25.30
C ILE A 84 -5.55 0.78 -25.95
N GLY A 85 -6.03 1.57 -26.91
CA GLY A 85 -5.24 2.60 -27.57
C GLY A 85 -5.52 3.96 -26.95
N VAL A 86 -4.48 4.67 -26.54
CA VAL A 86 -4.56 5.97 -25.89
C VAL A 86 -3.79 7.00 -26.70
N LEU A 87 -4.44 8.11 -27.00
CA LEU A 87 -3.84 9.31 -27.59
C LEU A 87 -3.95 10.45 -26.59
N CYS A 88 -2.83 10.88 -26.05
CA CYS A 88 -2.71 12.02 -25.15
C CYS A 88 -2.10 13.20 -25.91
N PHE A 89 -2.95 14.03 -26.51
CA PHE A 89 -2.50 15.24 -27.19
C PHE A 89 -1.87 16.21 -26.18
N ASP A 90 -0.86 16.92 -26.61
CA ASP A 90 -0.20 17.94 -25.80
C ASP A 90 0.27 19.10 -26.70
N SER A 91 -0.04 20.31 -26.30
CA SER A 91 0.35 21.52 -27.02
C SER A 91 1.86 21.82 -26.95
N GLN A 92 2.58 21.15 -26.03
CA GLN A 92 4.03 21.29 -25.81
C GLN A 92 4.65 19.89 -25.59
N PRO A 93 4.76 19.06 -26.64
CA PRO A 93 5.24 17.68 -26.52
C PRO A 93 6.66 17.56 -25.97
N ASP A 94 7.50 18.58 -26.19
CA ASP A 94 8.87 18.63 -25.67
C ASP A 94 8.94 18.85 -24.15
N GLU A 95 7.84 19.24 -23.51
CA GLU A 95 7.71 19.43 -22.06
C GLU A 95 7.03 18.25 -21.35
N ILE A 96 6.75 17.17 -22.04
CA ILE A 96 6.21 15.94 -21.46
C ILE A 96 7.21 15.36 -20.46
N ILE A 97 6.75 15.06 -19.27
CA ILE A 97 7.59 14.54 -18.18
C ILE A 97 7.42 13.03 -18.07
N ALA A 98 8.48 12.28 -18.32
CA ALA A 98 8.52 10.82 -18.19
C ALA A 98 9.88 10.39 -17.63
N ASN A 99 9.93 10.12 -16.34
CA ASN A 99 11.19 9.91 -15.61
C ASN A 99 11.46 8.43 -15.29
N SER A 100 10.48 7.54 -15.43
CA SER A 100 10.63 6.15 -15.02
C SER A 100 10.47 5.16 -16.18
N LEU A 101 11.34 4.12 -16.17
CA LEU A 101 11.21 2.89 -16.95
C LEU A 101 10.89 1.67 -16.08
N ILE A 102 10.98 1.83 -14.77
CA ILE A 102 10.94 0.73 -13.82
C ILE A 102 9.50 0.25 -13.62
N ARG A 103 9.28 -1.06 -13.72
CA ARG A 103 8.00 -1.69 -13.37
C ARG A 103 7.66 -1.46 -11.91
N ASP A 104 6.39 -1.19 -11.64
CA ASP A 104 5.82 -0.97 -10.31
C ASP A 104 6.53 0.18 -9.55
N SER A 105 7.11 1.13 -10.30
CA SER A 105 7.56 2.40 -9.72
C SER A 105 6.36 3.32 -9.52
N ASP A 106 6.48 4.18 -8.53
CA ASP A 106 5.59 5.31 -8.39
C ASP A 106 5.69 6.22 -9.62
N LEU A 107 4.59 6.39 -10.33
CA LEU A 107 4.47 7.25 -11.51
C LEU A 107 3.96 8.66 -11.16
N GLU A 108 3.86 9.04 -9.88
CA GLU A 108 3.30 10.32 -9.45
C GLU A 108 4.05 11.54 -10.00
N GLY A 109 5.32 11.38 -10.33
CA GLY A 109 6.12 12.44 -10.95
C GLY A 109 6.11 12.46 -12.47
N ASP A 110 5.33 11.60 -13.14
CA ASP A 110 5.31 11.44 -14.60
C ASP A 110 3.96 11.81 -15.20
N ASP A 111 3.98 12.32 -16.45
CA ASP A 111 2.77 12.28 -17.28
C ASP A 111 2.31 10.83 -17.37
N GLN A 112 1.03 10.57 -17.16
CA GLN A 112 0.53 9.19 -17.09
C GLN A 112 -0.92 9.06 -17.51
N ILE A 113 -1.28 7.87 -17.94
CA ILE A 113 -2.66 7.40 -18.06
C ILE A 113 -2.87 6.25 -17.09
N THR A 114 -3.96 6.31 -16.34
CA THR A 114 -4.42 5.22 -15.47
C THR A 114 -5.77 4.74 -15.95
N ILE A 115 -5.96 3.43 -15.99
CA ILE A 115 -7.17 2.75 -16.42
C ILE A 115 -7.64 1.88 -15.27
N VAL A 116 -8.89 1.96 -14.91
CA VAL A 116 -9.51 1.05 -13.94
C VAL A 116 -10.62 0.26 -14.62
N ILE A 117 -10.68 -1.05 -14.39
CA ILE A 117 -11.66 -1.96 -15.00
C ILE A 117 -12.36 -2.78 -13.92
N ASP A 118 -13.66 -2.53 -13.73
CA ASP A 118 -14.54 -3.33 -12.88
C ASP A 118 -15.25 -4.39 -13.73
N THR A 119 -14.66 -5.55 -13.81
CA THR A 119 -15.16 -6.66 -14.66
C THR A 119 -16.42 -7.36 -14.10
N TYR A 120 -16.77 -7.09 -12.86
CA TYR A 120 -17.97 -7.63 -12.22
C TYR A 120 -19.13 -6.64 -12.20
N LEU A 121 -18.87 -5.36 -12.53
CA LEU A 121 -19.81 -4.26 -12.40
C LEU A 121 -20.39 -4.21 -10.97
N ASP A 122 -19.51 -4.46 -9.98
CA ASP A 122 -19.87 -4.47 -8.57
C ASP A 122 -19.66 -3.11 -7.91
N HIS A 123 -19.03 -2.17 -8.65
CA HIS A 123 -18.73 -0.80 -8.22
C HIS A 123 -17.83 -0.72 -6.97
N ARG A 124 -17.01 -1.75 -6.74
CA ARG A 124 -16.19 -1.92 -5.53
C ARG A 124 -14.79 -2.42 -5.83
N THR A 125 -14.70 -3.37 -6.75
CA THR A 125 -13.44 -4.05 -7.06
C THR A 125 -13.07 -3.83 -8.52
N GLY A 126 -11.79 -3.59 -8.78
CA GLY A 126 -11.32 -3.35 -10.13
C GLY A 126 -9.83 -3.57 -10.30
N PHE A 127 -9.45 -3.83 -11.53
CA PHE A 127 -8.06 -3.92 -11.96
C PHE A 127 -7.59 -2.53 -12.34
N VAL A 128 -6.45 -2.12 -11.83
CA VAL A 128 -5.83 -0.83 -12.13
C VAL A 128 -4.58 -1.07 -12.97
N PHE A 129 -4.46 -0.36 -14.07
CA PHE A 129 -3.30 -0.37 -14.96
C PHE A 129 -2.88 1.06 -15.22
N ALA A 130 -1.60 1.37 -15.08
CA ALA A 130 -1.09 2.69 -15.40
C ALA A 130 0.22 2.59 -16.20
N THR A 131 0.43 3.59 -17.05
CA THR A 131 1.66 3.73 -17.83
C THR A 131 1.99 5.20 -18.06
N ASN A 132 3.27 5.46 -18.31
CA ASN A 132 3.82 6.75 -18.72
C ASN A 132 4.27 6.74 -20.18
N PRO A 133 4.73 7.86 -20.76
CA PRO A 133 5.21 7.93 -22.14
C PRO A 133 6.41 7.02 -22.45
N ASN A 134 7.13 6.52 -21.45
CA ASN A 134 8.23 5.55 -21.61
C ASN A 134 7.77 4.09 -21.63
N GLY A 135 6.47 3.82 -21.40
CA GLY A 135 5.93 2.47 -21.31
C GLY A 135 6.28 1.74 -20.00
N ALA A 136 6.60 2.46 -18.93
CA ALA A 136 6.69 1.88 -17.60
C ALA A 136 5.32 1.32 -17.19
N ARG A 137 5.32 0.16 -16.54
CA ARG A 137 4.09 -0.53 -16.16
C ARG A 137 3.88 -0.43 -14.65
N PHE A 138 2.68 -0.02 -14.27
CA PHE A 138 2.19 -0.11 -12.91
C PHE A 138 0.87 -0.84 -12.92
N ASP A 139 0.70 -1.82 -12.05
CA ASP A 139 -0.58 -2.50 -11.88
C ASP A 139 -0.93 -2.70 -10.41
N ALA A 140 -2.24 -2.67 -10.12
CA ALA A 140 -2.77 -2.83 -8.79
C ALA A 140 -4.19 -3.42 -8.83
N PHE A 141 -4.69 -3.82 -7.67
CA PHE A 141 -6.07 -4.27 -7.54
C PHE A 141 -6.81 -3.44 -6.49
N GLN A 142 -7.90 -2.78 -6.89
CA GLN A 142 -8.78 -2.01 -6.03
C GLN A 142 -9.80 -2.92 -5.34
N TYR A 143 -9.85 -2.87 -4.00
CA TYR A 143 -10.79 -3.67 -3.20
C TYR A 143 -11.94 -2.86 -2.62
N ALA A 144 -11.78 -1.56 -2.48
CA ALA A 144 -12.78 -0.67 -1.92
C ALA A 144 -12.35 0.80 -2.10
N PRO A 145 -13.27 1.74 -2.36
CA PRO A 145 -12.94 3.13 -2.68
C PRO A 145 -12.23 3.87 -1.53
N GLU A 146 -12.47 3.46 -0.28
CA GLU A 146 -11.87 4.03 0.92
C GLU A 146 -10.44 3.53 1.21
N ARG A 147 -9.83 2.81 0.29
CA ARG A 147 -8.51 2.21 0.47
C ARG A 147 -7.65 2.44 -0.75
N GLU A 148 -6.35 2.58 -0.50
CA GLU A 148 -5.36 2.53 -1.57
C GLU A 148 -5.43 1.18 -2.29
N PRO A 149 -5.25 1.17 -3.62
CA PRO A 149 -5.13 -0.06 -4.38
C PRO A 149 -4.02 -0.96 -3.84
N ASN A 150 -4.18 -2.28 -3.96
CA ASN A 150 -3.12 -3.22 -3.63
C ASN A 150 -2.12 -3.30 -4.79
N GLU A 151 -1.03 -2.57 -4.69
CA GLU A 151 0.07 -2.50 -5.67
C GLU A 151 0.90 -3.80 -5.75
N ASN A 152 0.70 -4.72 -4.82
CA ASN A 152 1.36 -6.02 -4.84
C ASN A 152 0.61 -7.06 -5.67
N TRP A 153 -0.49 -6.68 -6.32
CA TRP A 153 -1.13 -7.51 -7.33
C TRP A 153 -0.36 -7.37 -8.63
N ASN A 154 0.09 -8.49 -9.19
CA ASN A 154 0.87 -8.52 -10.41
C ASN A 154 0.06 -9.13 -11.56
N GLY A 155 -0.32 -8.31 -12.52
CA GLY A 155 -1.00 -8.71 -13.75
C GLY A 155 -0.02 -9.10 -14.86
N VAL A 156 -0.44 -10.02 -15.74
CA VAL A 156 0.28 -10.30 -16.98
C VAL A 156 -0.32 -9.46 -18.10
N TRP A 157 0.33 -8.36 -18.44
CA TRP A 157 -0.06 -7.43 -19.48
C TRP A 157 1.17 -6.73 -20.07
N ASP A 158 1.04 -6.09 -21.22
CA ASP A 158 2.14 -5.36 -21.83
C ASP A 158 1.68 -3.99 -22.35
N VAL A 159 2.64 -3.09 -22.56
CA VAL A 159 2.40 -1.76 -23.13
C VAL A 159 3.57 -1.36 -24.02
N ARG A 160 3.23 -0.63 -25.09
CA ARG A 160 4.17 0.12 -25.91
C ARG A 160 3.70 1.57 -25.91
N ALA A 161 4.59 2.47 -25.59
CA ALA A 161 4.29 3.91 -25.56
C ALA A 161 5.42 4.70 -26.21
N GLN A 162 5.09 5.87 -26.73
CA GLN A 162 6.06 6.78 -27.36
C GLN A 162 5.55 8.22 -27.39
N VAL A 163 6.48 9.14 -27.34
CA VAL A 163 6.24 10.56 -27.57
C VAL A 163 6.16 10.81 -29.08
N THR A 164 5.23 11.64 -29.49
CA THR A 164 4.99 12.04 -30.88
C THR A 164 4.96 13.57 -31.01
N PRO A 165 5.01 14.13 -32.20
CA PRO A 165 4.89 15.59 -32.37
C PRO A 165 3.56 16.19 -31.90
N GLU A 166 2.52 15.35 -31.70
CA GLU A 166 1.19 15.78 -31.26
C GLU A 166 0.94 15.53 -29.75
N GLY A 167 1.92 14.94 -29.03
CA GLY A 167 1.79 14.53 -27.63
C GLY A 167 2.44 13.18 -27.38
N TRP A 168 1.71 12.24 -26.81
CA TRP A 168 2.18 10.86 -26.67
C TRP A 168 1.05 9.85 -26.85
N GLN A 169 1.40 8.64 -27.18
CA GLN A 169 0.45 7.56 -27.39
C GLN A 169 0.91 6.28 -26.72
N ALA A 170 -0.05 5.43 -26.38
CA ALA A 170 0.19 4.10 -25.80
C ALA A 170 -0.76 3.07 -26.40
N GLU A 171 -0.21 1.90 -26.66
CA GLU A 171 -0.95 0.68 -27.02
C GLU A 171 -0.79 -0.30 -25.86
N ILE A 172 -1.90 -0.68 -25.24
CA ILE A 172 -1.95 -1.53 -24.05
C ILE A 172 -2.62 -2.85 -24.41
N LEU A 173 -1.99 -3.97 -24.07
CA LEU A 173 -2.48 -5.31 -24.29
C LEU A 173 -2.73 -6.00 -22.97
N ILE A 174 -3.99 -6.38 -22.70
CA ILE A 174 -4.40 -7.10 -21.50
C ILE A 174 -5.03 -8.44 -21.92
N PRO A 175 -4.35 -9.58 -21.73
CA PRO A 175 -4.95 -10.88 -21.97
C PRO A 175 -6.16 -11.13 -21.07
N PHE A 176 -7.27 -11.63 -21.59
CA PHE A 176 -8.46 -11.94 -20.78
C PHE A 176 -8.19 -12.95 -19.67
N LYS A 177 -7.12 -13.74 -19.77
CA LYS A 177 -6.63 -14.61 -18.70
C LYS A 177 -6.16 -13.84 -17.47
N THR A 178 -5.77 -12.59 -17.62
CA THR A 178 -5.34 -11.70 -16.50
C THR A 178 -6.53 -11.17 -15.74
N LEU A 179 -7.65 -10.99 -16.44
CA LEU A 179 -8.89 -10.44 -15.88
C LEU A 179 -9.80 -11.57 -15.39
N ARG A 180 -10.47 -11.34 -14.28
CA ARG A 180 -11.49 -12.25 -13.75
C ARG A 180 -12.86 -11.63 -13.97
N PHE A 181 -13.78 -12.35 -14.65
CA PHE A 181 -15.09 -11.82 -14.99
C PHE A 181 -16.17 -12.93 -15.03
N HIS A 182 -17.46 -12.55 -15.05
CA HIS A 182 -18.57 -13.48 -15.07
C HIS A 182 -18.60 -14.33 -16.34
N ASN A 183 -19.19 -15.56 -16.25
CA ASN A 183 -19.43 -16.40 -17.42
C ASN A 183 -20.74 -16.01 -18.11
N ARG A 184 -20.71 -14.95 -18.89
CA ARG A 184 -21.86 -14.47 -19.68
C ARG A 184 -21.42 -14.34 -21.13
N LYS A 185 -22.37 -14.49 -22.05
CA LYS A 185 -22.11 -14.32 -23.48
C LYS A 185 -21.75 -12.88 -23.82
N GLU A 186 -22.45 -11.96 -23.20
CA GLU A 186 -22.20 -10.52 -23.25
C GLU A 186 -21.68 -10.04 -21.91
N GLN A 187 -20.65 -9.21 -21.95
CA GLN A 187 -20.04 -8.58 -20.78
C GLN A 187 -20.31 -7.07 -20.82
N ILE A 188 -20.72 -6.52 -19.70
CA ILE A 188 -20.72 -5.09 -19.44
C ILE A 188 -19.82 -4.86 -18.23
N TRP A 189 -18.81 -4.03 -18.38
CA TRP A 189 -17.84 -3.74 -17.33
C TRP A 189 -17.88 -2.27 -16.93
N GLY A 190 -17.54 -1.96 -15.69
CA GLY A 190 -17.21 -0.60 -15.32
C GLY A 190 -15.81 -0.25 -15.84
N ILE A 191 -15.62 0.97 -16.33
CA ILE A 191 -14.31 1.44 -16.79
C ILE A 191 -14.17 2.94 -16.53
N ASN A 192 -12.96 3.36 -16.17
CA ASN A 192 -12.64 4.78 -16.07
C ASN A 192 -11.20 5.04 -16.46
N PHE A 193 -10.92 6.31 -16.82
CA PHE A 193 -9.62 6.76 -17.26
C PHE A 193 -9.24 8.02 -16.49
N ARG A 194 -7.97 8.10 -16.07
CA ARG A 194 -7.35 9.27 -15.46
C ARG A 194 -6.09 9.62 -16.24
N ARG A 195 -6.00 10.84 -16.72
CA ARG A 195 -4.78 11.44 -17.25
C ARG A 195 -4.19 12.41 -16.25
N VAL A 196 -2.87 12.40 -16.09
CA VAL A 196 -2.13 13.42 -15.36
C VAL A 196 -1.20 14.14 -16.32
N ILE A 197 -1.22 15.48 -16.28
CA ILE A 197 -0.36 16.37 -17.06
C ILE A 197 0.53 17.11 -16.06
N GLN A 198 1.73 16.59 -15.85
CA GLN A 198 2.60 17.02 -14.74
C GLN A 198 3.05 18.48 -14.87
N ARG A 199 3.39 18.95 -16.06
CA ARG A 199 3.80 20.35 -16.25
C ARG A 199 2.74 21.36 -15.80
N LYS A 200 1.44 20.96 -15.85
CA LYS A 200 0.29 21.78 -15.45
C LYS A 200 -0.22 21.49 -14.05
N ASN A 201 0.24 20.42 -13.38
CA ASN A 201 -0.38 19.83 -12.18
C ASN A 201 -1.88 19.61 -12.39
N GLU A 202 -2.25 19.11 -13.56
CA GLU A 202 -3.61 18.86 -13.97
C GLU A 202 -3.89 17.36 -13.92
N GLU A 203 -5.02 17.02 -13.31
CA GLU A 203 -5.57 15.67 -13.27
C GLU A 203 -6.95 15.69 -13.91
N ASP A 204 -7.09 14.89 -14.96
CA ASP A 204 -8.32 14.78 -15.75
C ASP A 204 -8.92 13.40 -15.60
N LEU A 205 -10.23 13.32 -15.44
CA LEU A 205 -10.99 12.08 -15.44
C LEU A 205 -12.06 12.07 -16.53
N TRP A 206 -12.29 10.89 -17.08
CA TRP A 206 -13.38 10.67 -18.02
C TRP A 206 -14.75 10.66 -17.31
N SER A 207 -14.79 10.13 -16.05
CA SER A 207 -15.98 10.10 -15.19
C SER A 207 -15.55 10.25 -13.72
N GLY A 208 -16.45 10.73 -12.82
CA GLY A 208 -16.15 10.84 -11.39
C GLY A 208 -15.05 11.85 -11.06
N TYR A 209 -15.13 13.04 -11.65
CA TYR A 209 -14.13 14.10 -11.51
C TYR A 209 -14.34 15.02 -10.29
N ALA A 210 -15.39 14.82 -9.48
CA ALA A 210 -15.58 15.60 -8.26
C ALA A 210 -14.38 15.47 -7.29
N TYR A 211 -14.06 16.54 -6.53
CA TYR A 211 -12.94 16.51 -5.58
C TYR A 211 -12.98 15.36 -4.57
N ASN A 212 -14.19 14.95 -4.16
CA ASN A 212 -14.42 13.87 -3.22
C ASN A 212 -14.42 12.48 -3.88
N GLU A 213 -14.14 12.40 -5.19
CA GLU A 213 -14.07 11.19 -6.00
C GLU A 213 -12.68 11.03 -6.62
N GLY A 214 -12.54 10.15 -7.56
CA GLY A 214 -11.30 9.89 -8.28
C GLY A 214 -11.31 8.55 -8.99
N ILE A 215 -10.19 8.16 -9.58
CA ILE A 215 -10.09 6.95 -10.41
C ILE A 215 -10.47 5.66 -9.66
N THR A 216 -10.27 5.61 -8.35
CA THR A 216 -10.58 4.43 -7.50
C THR A 216 -12.04 4.34 -7.07
N TYR A 217 -12.85 5.39 -7.34
CA TYR A 217 -14.29 5.43 -7.03
C TYR A 217 -15.10 4.77 -8.14
N LEU A 218 -15.10 3.43 -8.15
CA LEU A 218 -15.76 2.63 -9.20
C LEU A 218 -17.27 2.84 -9.29
N SER A 219 -17.90 3.39 -8.24
CA SER A 219 -19.32 3.79 -8.28
C SER A 219 -19.59 4.91 -9.29
N SER A 220 -18.58 5.74 -9.57
CA SER A 220 -18.66 6.85 -10.52
C SER A 220 -18.03 6.51 -11.88
N ALA A 221 -17.51 5.28 -12.08
CA ALA A 221 -16.96 4.83 -13.35
C ALA A 221 -18.04 4.77 -14.44
N GLY A 222 -17.62 5.05 -15.68
CA GLY A 222 -18.43 4.80 -16.88
C GLY A 222 -18.56 3.31 -17.18
N GLU A 223 -19.19 2.97 -18.31
CA GLU A 223 -19.43 1.59 -18.69
C GLU A 223 -18.75 1.23 -20.03
N LEU A 224 -18.21 0.01 -20.10
CA LEU A 224 -17.67 -0.61 -21.29
C LEU A 224 -18.65 -1.66 -21.80
N HIS A 225 -19.18 -1.45 -22.98
CA HIS A 225 -20.09 -2.33 -23.70
C HIS A 225 -19.43 -2.98 -24.91
N GLY A 226 -20.16 -3.88 -25.59
CA GLY A 226 -19.74 -4.47 -26.87
C GLY A 226 -18.79 -5.64 -26.75
N LEU A 227 -18.56 -6.20 -25.58
CA LEU A 227 -17.72 -7.38 -25.35
C LEU A 227 -18.54 -8.66 -25.42
N PHE A 228 -18.29 -9.51 -26.44
CA PHE A 228 -19.02 -10.76 -26.68
C PHE A 228 -18.09 -11.96 -26.80
N ASP A 229 -18.53 -13.11 -26.30
CA ASP A 229 -17.91 -14.43 -26.51
C ASP A 229 -16.41 -14.45 -26.12
N LEU A 230 -16.06 -13.84 -25.00
CA LEU A 230 -14.69 -13.78 -24.50
C LEU A 230 -14.21 -15.15 -24.05
N LYS A 231 -12.97 -15.49 -24.40
CA LYS A 231 -12.35 -16.75 -23.99
C LYS A 231 -11.69 -16.59 -22.64
N ARG A 232 -12.17 -17.35 -21.67
CA ARG A 232 -11.48 -17.53 -20.39
C ARG A 232 -10.40 -18.57 -20.55
N GLY A 233 -9.20 -18.33 -20.02
CA GLY A 233 -8.21 -19.38 -19.86
C GLY A 233 -8.65 -20.44 -18.83
N HIS A 234 -7.99 -21.60 -18.82
CA HIS A 234 -8.18 -22.62 -17.78
C HIS A 234 -7.67 -22.16 -16.41
N GLN A 235 -7.03 -20.99 -16.33
CA GLN A 235 -6.56 -20.34 -15.11
C GLN A 235 -5.69 -21.26 -14.23
N VAL A 236 -4.85 -22.07 -14.85
CA VAL A 236 -3.80 -22.82 -14.15
C VAL A 236 -2.46 -22.16 -14.43
N GLU A 237 -1.81 -21.73 -13.39
CA GLU A 237 -0.48 -21.16 -13.45
C GLU A 237 0.45 -21.98 -12.56
N PHE A 238 1.61 -22.33 -13.09
CA PHE A 238 2.65 -23.08 -12.38
C PHE A 238 3.95 -22.30 -12.43
N PHE A 239 4.52 -22.00 -11.27
CA PHE A 239 5.75 -21.23 -11.11
C PHE A 239 6.81 -22.08 -10.38
N PRO A 240 7.52 -22.95 -11.08
CA PRO A 240 8.70 -23.57 -10.50
C PRO A 240 9.82 -22.55 -10.34
N TYR A 241 10.59 -22.67 -9.27
CA TYR A 241 11.77 -21.86 -9.08
C TYR A 241 12.96 -22.67 -8.64
N GLY A 242 14.16 -22.17 -8.98
CA GLY A 242 15.43 -22.64 -8.49
C GLY A 242 16.24 -21.50 -7.92
N LYS A 243 16.91 -21.77 -6.80
CA LYS A 243 17.85 -20.87 -6.15
C LYS A 243 19.19 -21.55 -5.90
N PHE A 244 20.25 -20.84 -6.27
CA PHE A 244 21.62 -21.22 -5.94
C PHE A 244 22.32 -20.00 -5.34
N GLY A 245 23.14 -20.23 -4.31
CA GLY A 245 23.89 -19.13 -3.70
C GLY A 245 25.02 -19.62 -2.82
N ILE A 246 25.79 -18.65 -2.38
CA ILE A 246 26.92 -18.85 -1.45
C ILE A 246 26.76 -17.80 -0.35
N GLN A 247 26.82 -18.25 0.89
CA GLN A 247 26.90 -17.39 2.05
C GLN A 247 28.29 -17.61 2.72
N ARG A 248 28.94 -16.50 2.99
CA ARG A 248 30.18 -16.45 3.73
C ARG A 248 30.02 -15.60 4.97
N GLN A 249 30.29 -16.15 6.13
CA GLN A 249 30.40 -15.43 7.40
C GLN A 249 31.85 -15.27 7.75
N ASP A 250 32.29 -14.03 7.95
CA ASP A 250 33.70 -13.68 8.23
C ASP A 250 33.92 -13.32 9.72
N SER A 251 32.92 -13.56 10.60
CA SER A 251 32.99 -13.36 12.05
C SER A 251 34.01 -14.30 12.73
N ASN A 252 34.10 -14.26 14.07
CA ASN A 252 35.05 -15.05 14.88
C ASN A 252 35.12 -16.57 14.58
N ASN A 253 34.14 -17.08 13.83
CA ASN A 253 34.14 -18.46 13.34
C ASN A 253 33.77 -18.48 11.84
N PRO A 254 34.74 -18.23 10.94
CA PRO A 254 34.49 -18.13 9.51
C PRO A 254 33.85 -19.40 8.96
N SER A 255 32.76 -19.23 8.24
CA SER A 255 32.06 -20.35 7.62
C SER A 255 31.58 -19.98 6.20
N GLN A 256 31.54 -20.99 5.34
CA GLN A 256 31.00 -20.87 4.00
C GLN A 256 29.92 -21.92 3.77
N ASN A 257 28.72 -21.46 3.41
CA ASN A 257 27.59 -22.33 3.16
C ASN A 257 27.11 -22.18 1.72
N VAL A 258 26.83 -23.30 1.08
CA VAL A 258 26.18 -23.33 -0.24
C VAL A 258 24.67 -23.37 -0.03
N LEU A 259 23.98 -22.38 -0.57
CA LEU A 259 22.53 -22.27 -0.51
C LEU A 259 21.93 -22.91 -1.77
N ARG A 260 21.15 -23.97 -1.59
CA ARG A 260 20.43 -24.63 -2.69
C ARG A 260 18.97 -24.79 -2.26
N LYS A 261 18.05 -24.29 -3.06
CA LYS A 261 16.63 -24.43 -2.78
C LYS A 261 15.85 -24.53 -4.09
N THR A 262 14.89 -25.43 -4.11
CA THR A 262 13.91 -25.54 -5.18
C THR A 262 12.52 -25.55 -4.56
N GLY A 263 11.57 -25.01 -5.26
CA GLY A 263 10.16 -25.00 -4.85
C GLY A 263 9.29 -24.64 -6.01
N PHE A 264 8.02 -24.52 -5.74
CA PHE A 264 7.04 -24.11 -6.75
C PHE A 264 5.82 -23.47 -6.11
N ASN A 265 5.15 -22.64 -6.91
CA ASN A 265 3.82 -22.14 -6.62
C ASN A 265 2.86 -22.65 -7.72
N ILE A 266 1.66 -23.03 -7.32
CA ILE A 266 0.57 -23.37 -8.23
C ILE A 266 -0.59 -22.45 -7.93
N LYS A 267 -1.13 -21.81 -8.95
CA LYS A 267 -2.33 -20.99 -8.86
C LYS A 267 -3.42 -21.63 -9.73
N TYR A 268 -4.58 -21.90 -9.13
CA TYR A 268 -5.70 -22.55 -9.79
C TYR A 268 -6.99 -21.76 -9.59
N GLY A 269 -7.60 -21.33 -10.67
CA GLY A 269 -8.93 -20.73 -10.67
C GLY A 269 -10.01 -21.76 -10.38
N VAL A 270 -10.40 -21.92 -9.12
CA VAL A 270 -11.48 -22.84 -8.69
C VAL A 270 -12.81 -22.44 -9.31
N THR A 271 -13.08 -21.15 -9.33
CA THR A 271 -14.15 -20.52 -10.09
C THR A 271 -13.59 -19.25 -10.75
N PRO A 272 -14.35 -18.60 -11.61
CA PRO A 272 -13.89 -17.32 -12.18
C PRO A 272 -13.47 -16.26 -11.15
N THR A 273 -14.00 -16.37 -9.97
CA THR A 273 -13.88 -15.36 -8.90
C THR A 273 -13.19 -15.89 -7.65
N LEU A 274 -12.78 -17.16 -7.64
CA LEU A 274 -12.15 -17.82 -6.48
C LEU A 274 -10.89 -18.56 -6.94
N THR A 275 -9.77 -18.24 -6.35
CA THR A 275 -8.45 -18.80 -6.68
C THR A 275 -7.88 -19.57 -5.49
N ALA A 276 -7.37 -20.75 -5.76
CA ALA A 276 -6.56 -21.52 -4.84
C ALA A 276 -5.07 -21.37 -5.23
N ASP A 277 -4.24 -21.08 -4.24
CA ASP A 277 -2.79 -20.98 -4.38
C ASP A 277 -2.13 -22.00 -3.46
N PHE A 278 -1.15 -22.70 -3.97
CA PHE A 278 -0.34 -23.66 -3.22
C PHE A 278 1.12 -23.32 -3.41
N THR A 279 1.87 -23.32 -2.33
CA THR A 279 3.31 -23.09 -2.34
C THR A 279 4.05 -24.16 -1.58
N VAL A 280 5.21 -24.56 -2.09
CA VAL A 280 6.10 -25.53 -1.44
C VAL A 280 7.52 -24.93 -1.41
N ASN A 281 8.14 -25.02 -0.23
CA ASN A 281 9.50 -24.48 0.01
C ASN A 281 9.64 -22.99 -0.34
N THR A 282 8.67 -22.16 -0.03
CA THR A 282 8.66 -20.73 -0.36
C THR A 282 9.97 -20.03 -0.07
N ASP A 283 10.46 -19.22 -1.01
CA ASP A 283 11.70 -18.46 -0.89
C ASP A 283 11.51 -16.98 -1.18
N PHE A 284 12.17 -16.14 -0.39
CA PHE A 284 12.03 -14.70 -0.41
C PHE A 284 13.37 -13.96 -0.64
N ALA A 285 14.34 -14.64 -1.28
CA ALA A 285 15.66 -14.06 -1.51
C ALA A 285 15.66 -12.78 -2.36
N GLN A 286 14.63 -12.58 -3.20
CA GLN A 286 14.47 -11.38 -4.02
C GLN A 286 13.90 -10.19 -3.27
N VAL A 287 13.40 -10.38 -2.06
CA VAL A 287 12.77 -9.31 -1.29
C VAL A 287 13.84 -8.34 -0.79
N GLU A 288 13.63 -7.05 -1.01
CA GLU A 288 14.50 -6.00 -0.48
C GLU A 288 14.48 -6.00 1.06
N ALA A 289 15.64 -5.78 1.68
CA ALA A 289 15.76 -5.64 3.13
C ALA A 289 14.84 -4.53 3.67
N ASP A 290 14.40 -4.67 4.90
CA ASP A 290 13.68 -3.58 5.56
C ASP A 290 14.61 -2.40 5.82
N GLN A 291 14.04 -1.20 5.83
CA GLN A 291 14.79 -0.02 6.24
C GLN A 291 15.09 -0.13 7.74
N GLU A 292 16.36 -0.06 8.08
CA GLU A 292 16.79 -0.01 9.47
C GLU A 292 16.31 1.28 10.12
N ARG A 293 15.87 1.20 11.39
CA ARG A 293 15.42 2.35 12.17
C ARG A 293 15.81 2.19 13.62
N ILE A 294 16.41 3.22 14.18
CA ILE A 294 16.69 3.31 15.62
C ILE A 294 15.38 3.56 16.35
N ASN A 295 15.03 2.68 17.28
CA ASN A 295 13.76 2.76 17.99
C ASN A 295 13.90 3.58 19.29
N LEU A 296 13.66 4.87 19.20
CA LEU A 296 13.61 5.78 20.35
C LEU A 296 12.25 5.78 21.09
N THR A 297 11.46 4.72 20.92
CA THR A 297 10.17 4.55 21.61
C THR A 297 10.16 3.23 22.40
N ARG A 298 9.35 3.15 23.43
CA ARG A 298 9.12 1.91 24.21
C ARG A 298 8.25 0.87 23.48
N PHE A 299 7.86 1.12 22.22
CA PHE A 299 6.92 0.28 21.48
C PHE A 299 7.59 -0.43 20.31
N SER A 300 7.15 -1.64 20.01
CA SER A 300 7.63 -2.41 18.87
C SER A 300 7.37 -1.68 17.54
N LEU A 301 8.37 -1.71 16.66
CA LEU A 301 8.24 -1.22 15.29
C LEU A 301 7.33 -2.14 14.48
N TYR A 302 6.60 -1.54 13.55
CA TYR A 302 5.76 -2.25 12.58
C TYR A 302 6.40 -2.18 11.19
N TYR A 303 6.59 -3.35 10.56
CA TYR A 303 7.11 -3.44 9.20
C TYR A 303 6.04 -4.02 8.26
N PRO A 304 5.84 -3.48 7.06
CA PRO A 304 4.88 -4.02 6.10
C PRO A 304 5.30 -5.41 5.62
N GLU A 305 4.33 -6.23 5.18
CA GLU A 305 4.61 -7.49 4.49
C GLU A 305 5.21 -7.20 3.11
N LYS A 306 6.22 -7.97 2.72
CA LYS A 306 6.90 -7.85 1.42
C LYS A 306 6.95 -9.18 0.65
N ARG A 307 6.51 -10.28 1.27
CA ARG A 307 6.57 -11.61 0.69
C ARG A 307 5.36 -11.85 -0.21
N GLU A 308 5.60 -12.06 -1.49
CA GLU A 308 4.60 -12.15 -2.55
C GLU A 308 3.44 -13.12 -2.23
N PHE A 309 3.74 -14.31 -1.70
CA PHE A 309 2.69 -15.28 -1.31
C PHE A 309 1.66 -14.69 -0.35
N PHE A 310 2.04 -13.77 0.54
CA PHE A 310 1.11 -13.16 1.50
C PHE A 310 0.48 -11.85 1.00
N LEU A 311 1.02 -11.24 -0.04
CA LEU A 311 0.58 -9.94 -0.53
C LEU A 311 -0.63 -10.04 -1.44
N GLU A 312 -0.69 -11.04 -2.30
CA GLU A 312 -1.84 -11.23 -3.18
C GLU A 312 -3.09 -11.63 -2.38
N GLY A 313 -4.16 -10.87 -2.51
CA GLY A 313 -5.40 -11.05 -1.73
C GLY A 313 -5.28 -10.69 -0.25
N ALA A 314 -4.19 -10.03 0.18
CA ALA A 314 -3.96 -9.62 1.56
C ALA A 314 -5.12 -8.82 2.15
N ASP A 315 -5.78 -7.98 1.34
CA ASP A 315 -6.91 -7.17 1.78
C ASP A 315 -8.13 -7.98 2.24
N ILE A 316 -8.30 -9.20 1.73
CA ILE A 316 -9.36 -10.08 2.20
C ILE A 316 -9.13 -10.42 3.67
N PHE A 317 -7.87 -10.70 4.06
CA PHE A 317 -7.51 -11.11 5.43
C PHE A 317 -7.36 -9.95 6.40
N ARG A 318 -7.33 -8.70 5.92
CA ARG A 318 -7.16 -7.52 6.79
C ARG A 318 -8.27 -7.44 7.83
N PHE A 319 -7.86 -7.36 9.11
CA PHE A 319 -8.75 -7.18 10.27
C PHE A 319 -8.02 -6.42 11.37
N GLY A 320 -8.63 -5.33 11.85
CA GLY A 320 -7.99 -4.42 12.80
C GLY A 320 -6.93 -3.53 12.17
N ARG A 321 -6.20 -2.81 12.99
CA ARG A 321 -5.12 -1.89 12.59
C ARG A 321 -3.91 -2.12 13.51
N PHE A 322 -2.70 -1.82 13.04
CA PHE A 322 -1.47 -2.05 13.80
C PHE A 322 -1.45 -1.34 15.17
N TYR A 323 -2.10 -0.19 15.28
CA TYR A 323 -2.18 0.59 16.53
C TYR A 323 -3.29 0.14 17.47
N SER A 324 -4.38 -0.48 16.99
CA SER A 324 -5.54 -0.89 17.80
C SER A 324 -5.71 -2.40 17.96
N GLY A 325 -4.70 -3.19 17.59
CA GLY A 325 -4.74 -4.65 17.60
C GLY A 325 -5.16 -5.23 16.25
N GLN A 326 -4.21 -5.87 15.60
CA GLN A 326 -4.38 -6.57 14.35
C GLN A 326 -4.43 -8.07 14.60
N VAL A 327 -5.54 -8.73 14.26
CA VAL A 327 -5.74 -10.16 14.54
C VAL A 327 -4.90 -11.05 13.63
N PHE A 328 -4.63 -10.58 12.41
CA PHE A 328 -3.78 -11.28 11.45
C PHE A 328 -2.71 -10.34 10.89
N TYR A 329 -1.46 -10.76 11.00
CA TYR A 329 -0.28 -10.08 10.48
C TYR A 329 0.70 -11.15 9.95
N SER A 330 0.75 -11.31 8.64
CA SER A 330 1.45 -12.42 7.98
C SER A 330 2.95 -12.49 8.30
N ARG A 331 3.61 -11.37 8.61
CA ARG A 331 5.04 -11.37 9.00
C ARG A 331 5.34 -12.16 10.27
N ARG A 332 4.35 -12.46 11.11
CA ARG A 332 4.54 -13.39 12.25
C ARG A 332 4.75 -14.83 11.80
N ILE A 333 4.31 -15.18 10.59
CA ILE A 333 4.50 -16.52 10.03
C ILE A 333 5.92 -16.62 9.44
N GLY A 334 6.70 -17.59 9.89
CA GLY A 334 8.08 -17.81 9.44
C GLY A 334 9.12 -16.87 10.07
N LEU A 335 8.80 -16.28 11.23
CA LEU A 335 9.75 -15.55 12.08
C LEU A 335 9.67 -16.06 13.51
N SER A 336 10.82 -16.18 14.18
CA SER A 336 10.92 -16.40 15.63
C SER A 336 10.63 -15.10 16.39
N GLU A 337 10.52 -15.17 17.71
CA GLU A 337 10.41 -13.99 18.58
C GLU A 337 11.60 -13.06 18.44
N ASP A 338 12.81 -13.63 18.24
CA ASP A 338 14.07 -12.89 18.02
C ASP A 338 14.24 -12.39 16.57
N GLY A 339 13.20 -12.48 15.73
CA GLY A 339 13.25 -12.04 14.34
C GLY A 339 14.00 -12.93 13.37
N GLN A 340 14.47 -14.14 13.79
CA GLN A 340 15.14 -15.09 12.92
C GLN A 340 14.15 -15.73 11.94
N GLN A 341 14.56 -15.92 10.70
CA GLN A 341 13.74 -16.57 9.69
C GLN A 341 13.58 -18.06 9.97
N ILE A 342 12.33 -18.52 10.04
CA ILE A 342 11.93 -19.92 10.14
C ILE A 342 11.46 -20.39 8.75
N PRO A 343 11.95 -21.52 8.21
CA PRO A 343 11.54 -21.98 6.91
C PRO A 343 10.04 -22.27 6.83
N ILE A 344 9.39 -21.84 5.76
CA ILE A 344 8.02 -22.22 5.41
C ILE A 344 8.10 -23.45 4.51
N LEU A 345 7.57 -24.58 4.96
CA LEU A 345 7.55 -25.83 4.23
C LEU A 345 6.50 -25.85 3.13
N SER A 346 5.29 -25.43 3.48
CA SER A 346 4.15 -25.39 2.57
C SER A 346 3.15 -24.33 3.00
N GLY A 347 2.38 -23.86 2.03
CA GLY A 347 1.25 -22.98 2.25
C GLY A 347 0.14 -23.27 1.24
N ALA A 348 -1.10 -23.14 1.70
CA ALA A 348 -2.29 -23.19 0.87
C ALA A 348 -3.15 -21.96 1.15
N ARG A 349 -3.65 -21.34 0.10
CA ARG A 349 -4.52 -20.16 0.21
C ARG A 349 -5.69 -20.29 -0.76
N LEU A 350 -6.89 -19.94 -0.30
CA LEU A 350 -8.09 -19.80 -1.14
C LEU A 350 -8.61 -18.38 -0.95
N THR A 351 -8.62 -17.60 -2.02
CA THR A 351 -9.07 -16.20 -1.96
C THR A 351 -10.00 -15.87 -3.12
N GLY A 352 -10.97 -14.99 -2.87
CA GLY A 352 -11.85 -14.49 -3.92
C GLY A 352 -13.28 -14.25 -3.47
N ARG A 353 -14.21 -14.35 -4.42
CA ARG A 353 -15.62 -14.01 -4.19
C ARG A 353 -16.55 -15.17 -4.60
N ALA A 354 -17.64 -15.31 -3.86
CA ALA A 354 -18.78 -16.16 -4.19
C ALA A 354 -20.07 -15.35 -4.01
N GLY A 355 -20.58 -14.78 -5.09
CA GLY A 355 -21.67 -13.81 -5.05
C GLY A 355 -21.32 -12.60 -4.20
N LYS A 356 -22.13 -12.32 -3.15
CA LYS A 356 -21.89 -11.21 -2.21
C LYS A 356 -20.87 -11.52 -1.10
N TYR A 357 -20.23 -12.68 -1.12
CA TYR A 357 -19.27 -13.09 -0.10
C TYR A 357 -17.85 -13.01 -0.64
N SER A 358 -16.94 -12.39 0.13
CA SER A 358 -15.49 -12.49 -0.04
C SER A 358 -14.98 -13.54 0.93
N ILE A 359 -14.19 -14.49 0.44
CA ILE A 359 -13.72 -15.67 1.17
C ILE A 359 -12.19 -15.63 1.17
N GLY A 360 -11.59 -15.81 2.34
CA GLY A 360 -10.16 -16.02 2.52
C GLY A 360 -9.92 -17.20 3.45
N LEU A 361 -9.19 -18.20 2.99
CA LEU A 361 -8.63 -19.28 3.81
C LEU A 361 -7.13 -19.32 3.57
N LEU A 362 -6.35 -19.45 4.62
CA LEU A 362 -4.90 -19.57 4.56
C LEU A 362 -4.47 -20.63 5.57
N ASP A 363 -3.67 -21.58 5.12
CA ASP A 363 -3.00 -22.58 5.96
C ASP A 363 -1.51 -22.59 5.62
N VAL A 364 -0.65 -22.46 6.63
CA VAL A 364 0.81 -22.43 6.43
C VAL A 364 1.48 -23.30 7.48
N GLN A 365 2.39 -24.16 7.03
CA GLN A 365 3.22 -24.99 7.87
C GLN A 365 4.66 -24.51 7.86
N THR A 366 5.23 -24.19 9.03
CA THR A 366 6.65 -23.90 9.19
C THR A 366 7.44 -25.09 9.72
N ASP A 367 8.74 -25.11 9.43
CA ASP A 367 9.70 -26.03 10.01
C ASP A 367 10.09 -25.58 11.43
N SER A 368 10.86 -26.42 12.11
CA SER A 368 11.57 -26.05 13.35
C SER A 368 12.91 -25.38 13.01
N LYS A 369 13.36 -24.46 13.87
CA LYS A 369 14.69 -23.87 13.75
C LYS A 369 15.29 -23.56 15.13
N GLY A 370 16.41 -24.18 15.46
CA GLY A 370 17.00 -24.06 16.78
C GLY A 370 16.03 -24.52 17.88
N ALA A 371 15.75 -23.66 18.86
CA ALA A 371 14.81 -23.91 19.92
C ALA A 371 13.34 -23.62 19.53
N THR A 372 13.09 -22.99 18.39
CA THR A 372 11.73 -22.66 17.94
C THR A 372 11.11 -23.85 17.22
N PRO A 373 10.00 -24.43 17.76
CA PRO A 373 9.33 -25.55 17.12
C PRO A 373 8.60 -25.12 15.86
N GLY A 374 8.43 -26.06 14.93
CA GLY A 374 7.54 -25.86 13.78
C GLY A 374 6.08 -25.64 14.22
N ALA A 375 5.36 -24.85 13.49
CA ALA A 375 3.98 -24.51 13.80
C ALA A 375 3.09 -24.50 12.55
N ASN A 376 1.80 -24.80 12.77
CA ASN A 376 0.76 -24.63 11.77
C ASN A 376 -0.03 -23.35 12.06
N PHE A 377 -0.30 -22.59 11.02
CA PHE A 377 -1.01 -21.30 11.04
C PHE A 377 -2.22 -21.37 10.13
N LEU A 378 -3.41 -21.29 10.71
CA LEU A 378 -4.69 -21.29 10.01
C LEU A 378 -5.39 -19.94 10.15
N VAL A 379 -5.87 -19.39 9.05
CA VAL A 379 -6.67 -18.15 9.02
C VAL A 379 -7.89 -18.37 8.13
N ALA A 380 -9.07 -18.07 8.68
CA ALA A 380 -10.33 -18.08 7.96
C ALA A 380 -10.98 -16.70 8.01
N ARG A 381 -11.35 -16.16 6.87
CA ARG A 381 -11.97 -14.85 6.70
C ARG A 381 -13.22 -14.96 5.83
N LEU A 382 -14.34 -14.44 6.32
CA LEU A 382 -15.57 -14.32 5.55
C LEU A 382 -16.09 -12.89 5.67
N ARG A 383 -16.35 -12.26 4.53
CA ARG A 383 -16.97 -10.93 4.45
C ARG A 383 -18.21 -11.01 3.57
N ARG A 384 -19.25 -10.28 3.93
CA ARG A 384 -20.46 -10.13 3.14
C ARG A 384 -20.69 -8.67 2.78
N ASP A 385 -20.97 -8.42 1.54
CA ASP A 385 -21.34 -7.10 1.05
C ASP A 385 -22.72 -6.70 1.58
N LEU A 386 -22.81 -5.47 2.07
CA LEU A 386 -24.02 -4.79 2.51
C LEU A 386 -24.19 -3.52 1.67
N PHE A 387 -25.41 -3.19 1.31
CA PHE A 387 -25.71 -1.98 0.52
C PHE A 387 -24.83 -1.88 -0.74
N ARG A 388 -24.48 -0.63 -1.16
CA ARG A 388 -23.62 -0.41 -2.34
C ARG A 388 -22.15 -0.67 -2.06
N GLN A 389 -21.59 -0.21 -0.92
CA GLN A 389 -20.14 -0.22 -0.65
C GLN A 389 -19.77 -0.73 0.75
N SER A 390 -20.77 -1.01 1.59
CA SER A 390 -20.58 -1.46 2.97
C SER A 390 -20.33 -2.97 3.06
N LYS A 391 -19.73 -3.41 4.17
CA LYS A 391 -19.36 -4.81 4.40
C LYS A 391 -19.49 -5.18 5.88
N VAL A 392 -19.85 -6.42 6.15
CA VAL A 392 -19.70 -7.06 7.47
C VAL A 392 -18.78 -8.26 7.32
N GLY A 393 -17.96 -8.55 8.33
CA GLY A 393 -17.01 -9.63 8.22
C GLY A 393 -16.76 -10.38 9.53
N PHE A 394 -16.18 -11.59 9.39
CA PHE A 394 -15.75 -12.45 10.49
C PHE A 394 -14.37 -12.99 10.17
N ILE A 395 -13.50 -13.07 11.18
CA ILE A 395 -12.18 -13.69 11.10
C ILE A 395 -12.01 -14.72 12.21
N ALA A 396 -11.32 -15.80 11.91
CA ALA A 396 -10.81 -16.75 12.88
C ALA A 396 -9.35 -17.07 12.55
N THR A 397 -8.49 -17.12 13.56
CA THR A 397 -7.09 -17.51 13.41
C THR A 397 -6.71 -18.57 14.44
N GLN A 398 -5.79 -19.46 14.06
CA GLN A 398 -5.24 -20.47 14.95
C GLN A 398 -3.75 -20.68 14.67
N LYS A 399 -2.94 -20.65 15.73
CA LYS A 399 -1.57 -21.15 15.74
C LYS A 399 -1.53 -22.41 16.58
N LEU A 400 -1.07 -23.51 15.99
CA LEU A 400 -0.91 -24.82 16.62
C LEU A 400 0.57 -25.20 16.59
N VAL A 401 1.11 -25.61 17.74
CA VAL A 401 2.46 -26.21 17.84
C VAL A 401 2.28 -27.71 17.99
N PRO A 402 2.55 -28.51 16.94
CA PRO A 402 2.32 -29.96 16.96
C PRO A 402 3.10 -30.66 18.10
N GLY A 403 2.49 -31.65 18.71
CA GLY A 403 3.10 -32.47 19.77
C GLY A 403 3.13 -31.83 21.17
N THR A 404 2.81 -30.53 21.29
CA THR A 404 2.85 -29.84 22.61
C THR A 404 1.46 -29.62 23.22
N GLY A 405 0.40 -29.76 22.44
CA GLY A 405 -0.96 -29.36 22.85
C GLY A 405 -1.19 -27.84 22.89
N TYR A 406 -0.19 -27.05 22.53
CA TYR A 406 -0.31 -25.59 22.54
C TYR A 406 -1.13 -25.07 21.35
N VAL A 407 -2.19 -24.33 21.65
CA VAL A 407 -3.08 -23.74 20.63
C VAL A 407 -3.47 -22.32 21.05
N ASN A 408 -3.06 -21.33 20.27
CA ASN A 408 -3.58 -19.96 20.35
C ASN A 408 -4.68 -19.75 19.31
N ARG A 409 -5.78 -19.11 19.68
CA ARG A 409 -6.89 -18.76 18.77
C ARG A 409 -7.31 -17.32 18.94
N ALA A 410 -7.71 -16.69 17.83
CA ALA A 410 -8.39 -15.41 17.86
C ALA A 410 -9.63 -15.43 16.96
N PHE A 411 -10.66 -14.70 17.36
CA PHE A 411 -11.92 -14.54 16.64
C PHE A 411 -12.31 -13.07 16.62
N GLY A 412 -12.89 -12.61 15.53
CA GLY A 412 -13.35 -11.24 15.44
C GLY A 412 -14.49 -11.05 14.45
N ALA A 413 -15.26 -9.98 14.68
CA ALA A 413 -16.29 -9.48 13.77
C ALA A 413 -16.00 -8.00 13.46
N ASP A 414 -16.19 -7.58 12.22
CA ASP A 414 -16.03 -6.20 11.78
C ASP A 414 -17.20 -5.73 10.92
N LEU A 415 -17.43 -4.43 10.98
CA LEU A 415 -18.44 -3.73 10.19
C LEU A 415 -17.76 -2.52 9.54
N ASN A 416 -17.97 -2.35 8.22
CA ASN A 416 -17.49 -1.20 7.47
C ASN A 416 -18.68 -0.63 6.70
N LEU A 417 -19.13 0.54 7.08
CA LEU A 417 -20.20 1.30 6.41
C LEU A 417 -19.56 2.43 5.64
N TYR A 418 -19.87 2.54 4.36
CA TYR A 418 -19.36 3.58 3.49
C TYR A 418 -20.50 4.20 2.66
N PHE A 419 -20.60 5.53 2.70
CA PHE A 419 -21.63 6.31 2.05
C PHE A 419 -20.97 7.40 1.20
N THR A 420 -21.11 7.32 -0.11
CA THR A 420 -20.50 8.26 -1.09
C THR A 420 -21.38 9.47 -1.41
N HIS A 421 -22.62 9.48 -1.00
CA HIS A 421 -23.56 10.58 -1.26
C HIS A 421 -24.24 11.04 0.04
N PHE A 422 -23.47 11.05 1.13
CA PHE A 422 -23.96 11.54 2.41
C PHE A 422 -24.17 13.05 2.32
N LEU A 423 -25.39 13.53 2.64
CA LEU A 423 -25.76 14.94 2.50
C LEU A 423 -25.50 15.54 1.09
N GLY A 424 -25.75 14.77 0.04
CA GLY A 424 -25.59 15.18 -1.35
C GLY A 424 -24.32 14.58 -2.00
N ASP A 425 -23.20 15.28 -1.94
CA ASP A 425 -21.93 14.92 -2.62
C ASP A 425 -20.82 14.54 -1.65
N LYS A 426 -21.14 14.30 -0.37
CA LYS A 426 -20.12 14.04 0.66
C LYS A 426 -19.92 12.54 0.91
N ASN A 427 -18.73 12.22 1.40
CA ASN A 427 -18.35 10.88 1.85
C ASN A 427 -18.46 10.80 3.37
N LEU A 428 -18.91 9.65 3.87
CA LEU A 428 -18.89 9.27 5.28
C LEU A 428 -18.51 7.81 5.39
N ALA A 429 -17.49 7.50 6.19
CA ALA A 429 -17.10 6.14 6.52
C ALA A 429 -17.25 5.87 8.02
N ILE A 430 -17.79 4.70 8.37
CA ILE A 430 -17.84 4.22 9.75
C ILE A 430 -17.29 2.80 9.75
N ASP A 431 -16.19 2.57 10.43
CA ASP A 431 -15.66 1.24 10.59
C ASP A 431 -15.50 0.87 12.06
N GLY A 432 -15.64 -0.40 12.36
CA GLY A 432 -15.46 -0.90 13.71
C GLY A 432 -15.25 -2.40 13.75
N TYR A 433 -14.68 -2.87 14.84
CA TYR A 433 -14.54 -4.29 15.10
C TYR A 433 -14.57 -4.62 16.58
N ILE A 434 -14.85 -5.87 16.86
CA ILE A 434 -14.62 -6.53 18.15
C ILE A 434 -13.88 -7.85 17.91
N ALA A 435 -12.89 -8.15 18.73
CA ALA A 435 -12.12 -9.38 18.66
C ALA A 435 -11.79 -9.90 20.05
N GLY A 436 -11.63 -11.21 20.16
CA GLY A 436 -11.22 -11.89 21.38
C GLY A 436 -10.19 -12.97 21.09
N THR A 437 -9.33 -13.27 22.07
CA THR A 437 -8.30 -14.30 21.97
C THR A 437 -8.45 -15.37 23.04
N LYS A 438 -7.96 -16.57 22.72
CA LYS A 438 -7.80 -17.67 23.67
C LYS A 438 -6.38 -18.19 23.61
N THR A 439 -5.59 -17.84 24.61
CA THR A 439 -4.18 -18.23 24.77
C THR A 439 -4.07 -19.14 26.00
N PRO A 440 -3.36 -20.28 25.93
CA PRO A 440 -3.12 -21.11 27.10
C PRO A 440 -2.48 -20.31 28.23
N GLY A 441 -3.00 -20.44 29.44
CA GLY A 441 -2.50 -19.74 30.63
C GLY A 441 -2.99 -18.30 30.81
N LEU A 442 -3.67 -17.68 29.84
CA LEU A 442 -4.27 -16.35 29.96
C LEU A 442 -5.80 -16.43 30.11
N HIS A 443 -6.35 -15.76 31.11
CA HIS A 443 -7.78 -15.79 31.43
C HIS A 443 -8.34 -14.39 31.66
N GLY A 444 -9.52 -14.11 31.11
CA GLY A 444 -10.16 -12.78 31.20
C GLY A 444 -9.40 -11.66 30.47
N ASN A 445 -9.98 -10.49 30.38
CA ASN A 445 -9.38 -9.28 29.77
C ASN A 445 -8.70 -9.54 28.42
N ASN A 446 -9.35 -10.32 27.56
CA ASN A 446 -8.80 -10.82 26.31
C ASN A 446 -9.50 -10.28 25.06
N LEU A 447 -10.15 -9.12 25.20
CA LEU A 447 -10.87 -8.45 24.13
C LEU A 447 -10.11 -7.27 23.56
N ALA A 448 -10.36 -6.95 22.29
CA ALA A 448 -10.06 -5.68 21.68
C ALA A 448 -11.26 -5.22 20.85
N TRP A 449 -11.53 -3.92 20.85
CA TRP A 449 -12.56 -3.32 20.01
C TRP A 449 -12.15 -1.96 19.50
N ARG A 450 -12.74 -1.50 18.39
CA ARG A 450 -12.53 -0.19 17.79
C ARG A 450 -13.80 0.30 17.13
N ILE A 451 -14.01 1.62 17.18
CA ILE A 451 -14.90 2.39 16.31
C ILE A 451 -14.09 3.52 15.68
N PHE A 452 -14.37 3.81 14.43
CA PHE A 452 -13.79 4.91 13.67
C PHE A 452 -14.85 5.54 12.78
N ILE A 453 -14.96 6.84 12.83
CA ILE A 453 -15.87 7.65 12.01
C ILE A 453 -15.01 8.62 11.24
N ASP A 454 -15.16 8.65 9.93
CA ASP A 454 -14.37 9.44 9.01
C ASP A 454 -15.26 10.21 8.05
N TYR A 455 -15.00 11.50 7.90
CA TYR A 455 -15.67 12.40 6.99
C TYR A 455 -14.65 12.98 6.00
N PRO A 456 -14.13 12.14 5.04
CA PRO A 456 -13.01 12.47 4.17
C PRO A 456 -13.51 13.31 2.98
N ASN A 457 -13.63 14.61 3.16
CA ASN A 457 -14.12 15.52 2.13
C ASN A 457 -13.18 16.71 1.92
N ASP A 458 -13.21 17.31 0.72
CA ASP A 458 -12.22 18.29 0.30
C ASP A 458 -12.13 19.53 1.21
N LEU A 459 -13.26 20.08 1.65
CA LEU A 459 -13.28 21.29 2.51
C LEU A 459 -13.12 20.98 3.99
N PHE A 460 -13.71 19.86 4.45
CA PHE A 460 -13.62 19.37 5.82
C PHE A 460 -13.25 17.89 5.77
N ASP A 461 -12.09 17.57 6.30
CA ASP A 461 -11.57 16.21 6.42
C ASP A 461 -11.38 15.89 7.91
N ASN A 462 -12.42 15.29 8.51
CA ASN A 462 -12.55 15.14 9.94
C ASN A 462 -12.71 13.69 10.32
N TYR A 463 -12.05 13.26 11.39
CA TYR A 463 -12.23 11.92 11.90
C TYR A 463 -12.32 11.88 13.42
N PHE A 464 -12.96 10.82 13.92
CA PHE A 464 -13.03 10.45 15.32
C PHE A 464 -12.81 8.95 15.48
N TYR A 465 -12.11 8.54 16.53
CA TYR A 465 -11.98 7.13 16.87
C TYR A 465 -11.95 6.89 18.37
N SER A 466 -12.32 5.67 18.74
CA SER A 466 -12.07 5.12 20.07
C SER A 466 -11.79 3.63 19.95
N TYR A 467 -10.82 3.13 20.72
CA TYR A 467 -10.52 1.71 20.80
C TYR A 467 -9.97 1.30 22.16
N GLU A 468 -10.08 0.02 22.47
CA GLU A 468 -9.55 -0.60 23.67
C GLU A 468 -8.83 -1.90 23.31
N VAL A 469 -7.69 -2.15 23.93
CA VAL A 469 -6.95 -3.40 23.85
C VAL A 469 -6.66 -3.86 25.27
N GLN A 470 -7.26 -4.96 25.68
CA GLN A 470 -7.14 -5.50 27.02
C GLN A 470 -5.81 -6.25 27.21
N ASP A 471 -5.41 -6.48 28.49
CA ASP A 471 -4.13 -7.06 28.88
C ASP A 471 -3.82 -8.40 28.25
N ASN A 472 -4.77 -9.31 28.29
CA ASN A 472 -4.64 -10.68 27.81
C ASN A 472 -5.06 -10.86 26.37
N PHE A 473 -5.34 -9.75 25.64
CA PHE A 473 -5.55 -9.83 24.22
C PHE A 473 -4.23 -10.18 23.52
N ASN A 474 -4.11 -11.42 23.03
CA ASN A 474 -2.88 -11.97 22.48
C ASN A 474 -3.11 -12.79 21.19
N PRO A 475 -3.32 -12.14 20.04
CA PRO A 475 -3.38 -12.83 18.75
C PRO A 475 -1.95 -13.13 18.27
N GLU A 476 -1.45 -14.34 18.47
CA GLU A 476 -0.05 -14.69 18.15
C GLU A 476 0.28 -14.66 16.66
N ILE A 477 -0.74 -14.76 15.80
CA ILE A 477 -0.59 -14.52 14.34
C ILE A 477 -0.86 -13.04 13.97
N GLY A 478 -1.06 -12.20 14.97
CA GLY A 478 -1.40 -10.80 14.82
C GLY A 478 -0.29 -9.85 15.25
N PHE A 479 -0.65 -8.60 15.39
CA PHE A 479 0.22 -7.55 15.90
C PHE A 479 -0.54 -6.68 16.92
N VAL A 480 0.05 -6.51 18.10
CA VAL A 480 -0.46 -5.64 19.16
C VAL A 480 0.68 -4.76 19.63
N ARG A 481 0.54 -3.45 19.41
CA ARG A 481 1.57 -2.48 19.78
C ARG A 481 1.55 -2.11 21.26
N ARG A 482 0.33 -1.94 21.82
CA ARG A 482 0.10 -1.63 23.25
C ARG A 482 -1.07 -2.45 23.76
N LYS A 483 -0.96 -2.94 24.98
CA LYS A 483 -2.01 -3.63 25.71
C LYS A 483 -2.42 -2.81 26.93
N ASN A 484 -3.52 -3.16 27.58
CA ASN A 484 -4.08 -2.48 28.75
C ASN A 484 -4.40 -1.01 28.49
N ILE A 485 -4.91 -0.68 27.32
CA ILE A 485 -5.18 0.71 26.95
C ILE A 485 -6.58 0.93 26.40
N ARG A 486 -7.10 2.14 26.65
CA ARG A 486 -8.20 2.75 25.91
C ARG A 486 -7.70 4.06 25.32
N ARG A 487 -7.81 4.22 23.99
CA ARG A 487 -7.42 5.45 23.29
C ARG A 487 -8.62 6.03 22.55
N THR A 488 -8.84 7.32 22.74
CA THR A 488 -9.88 8.09 22.06
C THR A 488 -9.22 9.32 21.45
N GLY A 489 -9.54 9.62 20.21
CA GLY A 489 -8.93 10.75 19.52
C GLY A 489 -9.69 11.17 18.29
N GLY A 490 -9.20 12.22 17.64
CA GLY A 490 -9.77 12.71 16.40
C GLY A 490 -9.20 14.05 15.99
N ALA A 491 -9.38 14.40 14.73
CA ALA A 491 -8.94 15.65 14.17
C ALA A 491 -10.08 16.40 13.49
N PHE A 492 -10.00 17.74 13.59
CA PHE A 492 -10.78 18.67 12.79
C PHE A 492 -9.84 19.39 11.83
N ARG A 493 -10.05 19.20 10.52
CA ARG A 493 -9.28 19.83 9.45
C ARG A 493 -10.19 20.69 8.60
N TYR A 494 -9.73 21.91 8.30
CA TYR A 494 -10.40 22.85 7.41
C TYR A 494 -9.44 23.21 6.28
N THR A 495 -9.84 22.91 5.04
CA THR A 495 -8.94 22.94 3.89
C THR A 495 -9.50 23.76 2.72
N PRO A 496 -9.63 25.11 2.85
CA PRO A 496 -10.15 25.95 1.81
C PRO A 496 -9.18 26.12 0.64
N ARG A 497 -9.74 26.38 -0.54
CA ARG A 497 -9.02 26.61 -1.80
C ARG A 497 -9.13 28.08 -2.22
N PRO A 498 -8.24 28.96 -1.73
CA PRO A 498 -8.35 30.41 -1.99
C PRO A 498 -7.99 30.81 -3.42
N GLY A 499 -7.14 30.05 -4.12
CA GLY A 499 -6.70 30.35 -5.49
C GLY A 499 -5.88 31.64 -5.64
N ILE A 500 -5.29 32.18 -4.55
CA ILE A 500 -4.51 33.42 -4.52
C ILE A 500 -3.07 33.16 -4.10
N LEU A 501 -2.16 34.06 -4.47
CA LEU A 501 -0.73 34.01 -4.07
C LEU A 501 -0.03 32.69 -4.45
N GLY A 502 -0.49 32.00 -5.49
CA GLY A 502 0.05 30.70 -5.86
C GLY A 502 -0.33 29.55 -4.92
N ILE A 503 -1.25 29.79 -3.98
CA ILE A 503 -1.75 28.76 -3.06
C ILE A 503 -2.98 28.10 -3.67
N ARG A 504 -2.90 26.78 -3.86
CA ARG A 504 -4.00 25.93 -4.33
C ARG A 504 -4.96 25.60 -3.18
N LYS A 505 -4.42 25.18 -2.03
CA LYS A 505 -5.18 24.70 -0.87
C LYS A 505 -4.49 25.12 0.42
N LEU A 506 -5.23 25.65 1.37
CA LEU A 506 -4.77 25.82 2.76
C LEU A 506 -5.14 24.57 3.57
N VAL A 507 -4.35 24.23 4.57
CA VAL A 507 -4.56 23.04 5.41
C VAL A 507 -4.44 23.42 6.89
N PHE A 508 -5.54 23.86 7.45
CA PHE A 508 -5.62 24.15 8.89
C PHE A 508 -6.05 22.90 9.66
N LYS A 509 -5.43 22.66 10.82
CA LYS A 509 -5.81 21.60 11.76
C LYS A 509 -5.87 22.21 13.18
N PRO A 510 -6.97 22.88 13.53
CA PRO A 510 -7.13 23.52 14.85
C PRO A 510 -7.07 22.54 16.01
N ILE A 511 -7.49 21.31 15.78
CA ILE A 511 -7.51 20.25 16.78
C ILE A 511 -7.09 18.93 16.13
N ASP A 512 -6.08 18.27 16.71
CA ASP A 512 -5.81 16.86 16.58
C ASP A 512 -5.45 16.37 17.98
N LEU A 513 -6.30 15.55 18.57
CA LEU A 513 -6.20 15.11 19.95
C LEU A 513 -6.21 13.59 20.03
N ASP A 514 -5.24 13.06 20.74
CA ASP A 514 -5.16 11.67 21.16
C ASP A 514 -5.10 11.60 22.69
N TYR A 515 -6.04 10.87 23.28
CA TYR A 515 -6.13 10.67 24.71
C TYR A 515 -6.11 9.17 25.03
N THR A 516 -5.04 8.73 25.68
CA THR A 516 -4.83 7.33 26.04
C THR A 516 -4.83 7.15 27.56
N THR A 517 -5.64 6.20 28.03
CA THR A 517 -5.64 5.75 29.42
C THR A 517 -5.34 4.26 29.48
N ASP A 518 -4.96 3.76 30.64
CA ASP A 518 -5.12 2.35 30.95
C ASP A 518 -6.62 1.98 31.06
N ILE A 519 -6.95 0.70 31.21
CA ILE A 519 -8.34 0.23 31.34
C ILE A 519 -8.98 0.74 32.64
N SER A 520 -8.19 1.02 33.68
CA SER A 520 -8.69 1.61 34.95
C SER A 520 -9.08 3.08 34.82
N GLY A 521 -8.70 3.74 33.71
CA GLY A 521 -8.97 5.16 33.44
C GLY A 521 -7.82 6.10 33.83
N ARG A 522 -6.65 5.57 34.23
CA ARG A 522 -5.48 6.37 34.51
C ARG A 522 -4.83 6.82 33.21
N VAL A 523 -4.55 8.13 33.10
CA VAL A 523 -3.96 8.71 31.90
C VAL A 523 -2.53 8.22 31.69
N GLU A 524 -2.21 7.78 30.47
CA GLU A 524 -0.87 7.33 30.08
C GLU A 524 -0.22 8.26 29.05
N THR A 525 -0.99 8.66 28.02
CA THR A 525 -0.48 9.53 26.95
C THR A 525 -1.56 10.50 26.53
N ILE A 526 -1.21 11.77 26.34
CA ILE A 526 -2.03 12.77 25.66
C ILE A 526 -1.15 13.40 24.59
N ASP A 527 -1.61 13.39 23.35
CA ASP A 527 -0.99 14.12 22.24
C ASP A 527 -1.98 15.14 21.72
N TYR A 528 -1.59 16.39 21.72
CA TYR A 528 -2.34 17.49 21.14
C TYR A 528 -1.49 18.18 20.08
N GLU A 529 -2.03 18.31 18.88
CA GLU A 529 -1.40 19.03 17.77
C GLU A 529 -2.32 20.11 17.24
N LEU A 530 -1.75 21.29 17.03
CA LEU A 530 -2.33 22.43 16.35
C LEU A 530 -1.53 22.73 15.10
N ARG A 531 -2.18 22.77 13.94
CA ARG A 531 -1.61 23.26 12.68
C ARG A 531 -2.21 24.63 12.35
N PRO A 532 -1.59 25.73 12.76
CA PRO A 532 -2.07 27.07 12.45
C PRO A 532 -1.80 27.48 11.00
N LEU A 533 -0.86 26.81 10.31
CA LEU A 533 -0.51 27.08 8.94
C LEU A 533 -0.08 25.80 8.23
N GLY A 534 -0.76 25.51 7.14
CA GLY A 534 -0.36 24.53 6.16
C GLY A 534 -0.91 24.95 4.79
N PHE A 535 -0.20 24.60 3.71
CA PHE A 535 -0.67 24.91 2.35
C PHE A 535 -0.05 24.00 1.30
N ILE A 536 -0.77 23.89 0.19
CA ILE A 536 -0.29 23.29 -1.06
C ILE A 536 -0.27 24.41 -2.11
N THR A 537 0.86 24.55 -2.79
CA THR A 537 1.02 25.55 -3.86
C THR A 537 0.37 25.08 -5.16
N GLN A 538 0.20 25.99 -6.13
CA GLN A 538 -0.23 25.64 -7.50
C GLN A 538 0.78 24.70 -8.18
N SER A 539 2.07 24.84 -7.86
CA SER A 539 3.15 23.99 -8.35
C SER A 539 3.27 22.65 -7.64
N GLY A 540 2.47 22.41 -6.58
CA GLY A 540 2.36 21.12 -5.88
C GLY A 540 3.32 20.94 -4.69
N GLU A 541 4.02 22.00 -4.25
CA GLU A 541 4.79 21.95 -3.01
C GLU A 541 3.85 21.97 -1.80
N PHE A 542 4.19 21.21 -0.77
CA PHE A 542 3.49 21.14 0.50
C PHE A 542 4.33 21.77 1.62
N PHE A 543 3.69 22.52 2.46
CA PHE A 543 4.28 23.08 3.69
C PHE A 543 3.32 22.96 4.85
N GLU A 544 3.85 22.63 6.03
CA GLU A 544 3.11 22.71 7.27
C GLU A 544 3.97 23.14 8.46
N PHE A 545 3.32 23.82 9.37
CA PHE A 545 3.86 24.24 10.67
C PHE A 545 2.93 23.75 11.76
N ASN A 546 3.45 22.93 12.69
CA ASN A 546 2.71 22.30 13.76
C ASN A 546 3.26 22.70 15.13
N LEU A 547 2.37 22.92 16.07
CA LEU A 547 2.66 23.07 17.49
C LEU A 547 2.10 21.84 18.21
N GLN A 548 2.94 21.16 18.97
CA GLN A 548 2.56 19.91 19.61
C GLN A 548 2.81 20.00 21.12
N ARG A 549 1.89 19.41 21.90
CA ARG A 549 2.02 19.24 23.33
C ARG A 549 1.69 17.81 23.72
N THR A 550 2.65 17.11 24.31
CA THR A 550 2.54 15.71 24.68
C THR A 550 2.63 15.54 26.20
N PHE A 551 1.78 14.67 26.74
CA PHE A 551 1.93 14.09 28.07
C PHE A 551 2.29 12.62 27.92
N GLU A 552 3.30 12.16 28.65
CA GLU A 552 3.68 10.75 28.69
C GLU A 552 3.96 10.35 30.13
N ARG A 553 3.31 9.25 30.57
CA ARG A 553 3.55 8.61 31.86
C ARG A 553 4.43 7.38 31.67
N LEU A 554 5.53 7.34 32.39
CA LEU A 554 6.38 6.16 32.48
C LEU A 554 6.14 5.48 33.83
N GLU A 555 5.76 4.20 33.79
CA GLU A 555 5.51 3.37 34.99
C GLU A 555 6.77 2.63 35.45
N GLU A 556 7.74 2.52 34.56
CA GLU A 556 9.08 1.94 34.78
C GLU A 556 10.13 2.78 34.09
N ASP A 557 11.38 2.61 34.50
CA ASP A 557 12.50 3.28 33.86
C ASP A 557 12.61 2.86 32.41
N PHE A 558 12.72 3.85 31.52
CA PHE A 558 12.80 3.64 30.08
C PHE A 558 14.24 3.81 29.57
N ASN A 559 14.90 2.70 29.25
CA ASN A 559 16.18 2.76 28.54
C ASN A 559 15.92 3.13 27.07
N ILE A 560 16.19 4.40 26.70
CA ILE A 560 15.88 4.93 25.37
C ILE A 560 16.95 4.64 24.33
N PHE A 561 18.23 4.64 24.76
CA PHE A 561 19.37 4.42 23.88
C PHE A 561 20.63 4.09 24.70
N GLU A 562 21.34 3.02 24.35
CA GLU A 562 22.54 2.55 25.05
C GLU A 562 22.35 2.52 26.60
N ASN A 563 23.03 3.42 27.32
CA ASN A 563 22.97 3.54 28.78
C ASN A 563 22.14 4.74 29.27
N HIS A 564 21.41 5.41 28.36
CA HIS A 564 20.58 6.56 28.71
C HIS A 564 19.19 6.13 29.16
N VAL A 565 18.83 6.50 30.38
CA VAL A 565 17.59 6.06 31.03
C VAL A 565 16.72 7.27 31.37
N ILE A 566 15.47 7.22 30.98
CA ILE A 566 14.45 8.18 31.41
C ILE A 566 13.75 7.55 32.61
N PRO A 567 13.81 8.18 33.81
CA PRO A 567 13.21 7.63 35.02
C PRO A 567 11.68 7.52 34.95
N VAL A 568 11.13 6.70 35.82
CA VAL A 568 9.69 6.70 36.13
C VAL A 568 9.20 8.12 36.40
N GLY A 569 8.05 8.51 35.84
CA GLY A 569 7.50 9.85 36.05
C GLY A 569 6.42 10.26 35.07
N ASP A 570 5.87 11.44 35.33
CA ASP A 570 4.90 12.13 34.49
C ASP A 570 5.58 13.27 33.75
N TYR A 571 5.58 13.25 32.43
CA TYR A 571 6.31 14.19 31.59
C TYR A 571 5.38 14.98 30.69
N TRP A 572 5.49 16.31 30.73
CA TRP A 572 4.88 17.20 29.77
C TRP A 572 5.95 17.86 28.93
N PHE A 573 5.82 17.81 27.63
CA PHE A 573 6.75 18.46 26.73
C PHE A 573 6.06 19.08 25.52
N ASN A 574 6.58 20.25 25.10
CA ASN A 574 6.10 20.99 23.95
C ASN A 574 7.18 20.97 22.88
N HIS A 575 6.77 20.74 21.64
CA HIS A 575 7.68 20.78 20.52
C HIS A 575 7.03 21.40 19.30
N THR A 576 7.85 21.86 18.41
CA THR A 576 7.48 22.55 17.19
C THR A 576 7.95 21.70 16.02
N GLU A 577 7.15 21.65 14.96
CA GLU A 577 7.42 20.87 13.79
C GLU A 577 7.22 21.68 12.52
N ILE A 578 8.14 21.54 11.58
CA ILE A 578 8.03 22.05 10.21
C ILE A 578 8.22 20.89 9.27
N GLN A 579 7.32 20.77 8.30
CA GLN A 579 7.47 19.87 7.17
C GLN A 579 7.37 20.66 5.87
N PHE A 580 8.26 20.34 4.94
CA PHE A 580 8.24 20.90 3.59
C PHE A 580 8.51 19.78 2.59
N GLU A 581 7.66 19.68 1.56
CA GLU A 581 7.81 18.71 0.50
C GLU A 581 7.78 19.39 -0.87
N THR A 582 8.66 18.97 -1.75
CA THR A 582 8.68 19.43 -3.14
C THR A 582 7.88 18.50 -4.03
N ASN A 583 7.32 19.02 -5.12
CA ASN A 583 6.62 18.20 -6.10
C ASN A 583 7.56 17.17 -6.74
N GLN A 584 7.11 15.91 -6.83
CA GLN A 584 7.89 14.77 -7.35
C GLN A 584 8.21 14.86 -8.85
N ARG A 585 7.57 15.74 -9.62
CA ARG A 585 7.90 16.00 -11.03
C ARG A 585 9.30 16.59 -11.23
N ARG A 586 9.88 17.21 -10.19
CA ARG A 586 11.20 17.84 -10.26
C ARG A 586 12.29 16.78 -10.43
N MET A 587 13.35 17.15 -11.14
CA MET A 587 14.55 16.31 -11.23
C MET A 587 15.13 15.99 -9.83
N LEU A 588 15.11 16.97 -8.93
CA LEU A 588 15.41 16.80 -7.51
C LEU A 588 14.14 17.12 -6.72
N SER A 589 13.59 16.12 -6.08
CA SER A 589 12.44 16.24 -5.18
C SER A 589 12.77 15.66 -3.80
N GLY A 590 11.98 15.99 -2.78
CA GLY A 590 12.18 15.44 -1.45
C GLY A 590 11.34 16.13 -0.40
N ALA A 591 11.51 15.65 0.83
CA ALA A 591 10.89 16.14 2.03
C ALA A 591 11.94 16.55 3.07
N LEU A 592 11.66 17.61 3.78
CA LEU A 592 12.40 18.07 4.95
C LEU A 592 11.46 18.07 6.13
N PHE A 593 11.86 17.41 7.21
CA PHE A 593 11.16 17.40 8.47
C PHE A 593 12.08 17.90 9.58
N LEU A 594 11.64 18.91 10.30
CA LEU A 594 12.32 19.48 11.44
C LEU A 594 11.39 19.41 12.65
N ASN A 595 11.88 18.88 13.77
CA ASN A 595 11.13 18.87 15.02
C ASN A 595 12.10 19.25 16.15
N TRP A 596 11.71 20.21 16.99
CA TRP A 596 12.54 20.64 18.11
C TRP A 596 11.69 21.08 19.30
N GLY A 597 12.21 20.89 20.49
CA GLY A 597 11.55 21.31 21.73
C GLY A 597 11.92 20.46 22.93
N ASP A 598 11.00 20.42 23.88
CA ASP A 598 11.14 19.60 25.08
C ASP A 598 10.98 18.11 24.71
N PHE A 599 11.60 17.23 25.47
CA PHE A 599 11.53 15.78 25.30
C PHE A 599 11.77 15.08 26.63
N TYR A 600 10.74 14.51 27.22
CA TYR A 600 10.74 13.97 28.58
C TYR A 600 11.33 14.95 29.59
N ASN A 601 12.47 14.63 30.22
CA ASN A 601 13.18 15.47 31.17
C ASN A 601 14.28 16.34 30.54
N GLY A 602 14.25 16.49 29.22
CA GLY A 602 15.28 17.22 28.48
C GLY A 602 14.78 17.86 27.19
N LYS A 603 15.61 17.85 26.16
CA LYS A 603 15.31 18.46 24.85
C LYS A 603 15.72 17.53 23.71
N ARG A 604 15.03 17.65 22.57
CA ARG A 604 15.36 16.95 21.34
C ARG A 604 15.27 17.87 20.13
N THR A 605 16.21 17.68 19.21
CA THR A 605 16.13 18.24 17.87
C THR A 605 16.22 17.09 16.87
N VAL A 606 15.26 17.00 15.95
CA VAL A 606 15.20 16.01 14.87
C VAL A 606 15.36 16.75 13.55
N PHE A 607 16.20 16.20 12.70
CA PHE A 607 16.36 16.61 11.32
C PHE A 607 16.23 15.36 10.44
N ASP A 608 15.22 15.34 9.57
CA ASP A 608 14.98 14.23 8.68
C ASP A 608 14.86 14.76 7.24
N ILE A 609 15.66 14.22 6.35
CA ILE A 609 15.66 14.54 4.93
C ILE A 609 15.41 13.27 4.14
N GLU A 610 14.45 13.34 3.25
CA GLU A 610 14.27 12.40 2.16
C GLU A 610 14.46 13.14 0.83
N SER A 611 15.24 12.57 -0.06
CA SER A 611 15.44 13.14 -1.39
C SER A 611 15.44 12.08 -2.47
N LEU A 612 14.93 12.46 -3.64
CA LEU A 612 14.91 11.64 -4.84
C LEU A 612 15.43 12.50 -6.01
N MET A 613 16.55 12.09 -6.58
CA MET A 613 17.11 12.68 -7.77
C MET A 613 16.89 11.75 -8.96
N LYS A 614 16.10 12.19 -9.91
CA LYS A 614 15.83 11.53 -11.19
C LYS A 614 16.78 12.13 -12.24
N TRP A 615 18.01 11.58 -12.31
CA TRP A 615 19.07 12.10 -13.20
C TRP A 615 18.74 11.91 -14.66
N SER A 616 18.08 10.82 -15.00
CA SER A 616 17.57 10.50 -16.32
C SER A 616 16.43 9.48 -16.19
N THR A 617 15.79 9.14 -17.31
CA THR A 617 14.79 8.03 -17.37
C THR A 617 15.36 6.69 -16.91
N HIS A 618 16.69 6.54 -16.95
CA HIS A 618 17.39 5.30 -16.56
C HIS A 618 17.91 5.31 -15.13
N LEU A 619 18.35 6.47 -14.60
CA LEU A 619 19.06 6.57 -13.33
C LEU A 619 18.32 7.42 -12.31
N PHE A 620 18.01 6.82 -11.16
CA PHE A 620 17.59 7.56 -9.98
C PHE A 620 18.49 7.27 -8.77
N ILE A 621 18.58 8.26 -7.89
CA ILE A 621 19.26 8.16 -6.60
C ILE A 621 18.33 8.72 -5.54
N SER A 622 18.02 7.96 -4.51
CA SER A 622 17.36 8.47 -3.30
C SER A 622 18.30 8.46 -2.11
N LEU A 623 18.14 9.45 -1.25
CA LEU A 623 18.88 9.58 0.00
C LEU A 623 17.89 9.84 1.11
N ASN A 624 17.99 9.08 2.19
CA ASN A 624 17.28 9.29 3.44
C ASN A 624 18.33 9.52 4.53
N PHE A 625 18.19 10.59 5.27
CA PHE A 625 19.05 10.91 6.40
C PHE A 625 18.22 11.37 7.57
N ARG A 626 18.37 10.69 8.71
CA ARG A 626 17.75 11.10 9.97
C ARG A 626 18.81 11.34 11.03
N TYR A 627 18.69 12.46 11.71
CA TYR A 627 19.57 12.87 12.79
C TYR A 627 18.72 13.29 13.98
N ASN A 628 19.02 12.76 15.16
CA ASN A 628 18.47 13.21 16.43
C ASN A 628 19.62 13.68 17.33
N ASP A 629 19.48 14.86 17.90
CA ASP A 629 20.33 15.41 18.96
C ASP A 629 19.50 15.50 20.24
N ILE A 630 19.83 14.68 21.23
CA ILE A 630 19.02 14.48 22.43
C ILE A 630 19.86 14.80 23.66
N HIS A 631 19.33 15.70 24.49
CA HIS A 631 19.91 16.14 25.75
C HIS A 631 18.94 15.82 26.87
N LEU A 632 19.23 14.82 27.69
CA LEU A 632 18.45 14.42 28.87
C LEU A 632 19.15 14.80 30.15
N ALA A 633 18.48 14.66 31.28
CA ALA A 633 19.05 14.96 32.59
C ALA A 633 20.26 14.07 32.96
N ASP A 634 20.32 12.84 32.42
CA ASP A 634 21.42 11.89 32.65
C ASP A 634 22.57 12.02 31.66
N GLY A 635 22.42 12.82 30.60
CA GLY A 635 23.44 13.00 29.58
C GLY A 635 22.87 13.32 28.19
N SER A 636 23.75 13.28 27.19
CA SER A 636 23.41 13.63 25.82
C SER A 636 23.90 12.57 24.86
N PHE A 637 23.11 12.27 23.85
CA PHE A 637 23.46 11.34 22.79
C PHE A 637 22.91 11.77 21.44
N ARG A 638 23.40 11.15 20.38
CA ARG A 638 22.97 11.42 19.00
C ARG A 638 22.68 10.12 18.29
N THR A 639 21.60 10.10 17.52
CA THR A 639 21.35 9.00 16.61
C THR A 639 21.43 9.48 15.16
N GLN A 640 21.99 8.64 14.31
CA GLN A 640 22.16 8.90 12.88
C GLN A 640 21.77 7.66 12.08
N GLU A 641 20.94 7.87 11.10
CA GLU A 641 20.48 6.85 10.17
C GLU A 641 20.71 7.34 8.74
N TRP A 642 21.37 6.54 7.92
CA TRP A 642 21.63 6.81 6.51
C TRP A 642 21.03 5.71 5.66
N GLY A 643 20.34 6.09 4.61
CA GLY A 643 19.85 5.17 3.60
C GLY A 643 20.01 5.78 2.21
N SER A 644 20.56 5.03 1.26
CA SER A 644 20.64 5.45 -0.14
C SER A 644 20.20 4.32 -1.06
N ARG A 645 19.32 4.64 -2.01
CA ARG A 645 18.98 3.73 -3.09
C ARG A 645 19.46 4.30 -4.41
N ILE A 646 20.17 3.48 -5.16
CA ILE A 646 20.60 3.79 -6.52
C ILE A 646 19.93 2.78 -7.44
N GLY A 647 19.12 3.25 -8.37
CA GLY A 647 18.45 2.40 -9.34
C GLY A 647 18.85 2.78 -10.77
N TYR A 648 19.16 1.75 -11.58
CA TYR A 648 19.41 1.92 -13.00
C TYR A 648 18.55 0.95 -13.81
N ALA A 649 17.66 1.49 -14.64
CA ALA A 649 16.83 0.73 -15.56
C ALA A 649 17.47 0.71 -16.96
N PHE A 650 17.88 -0.47 -17.41
CA PHE A 650 18.37 -0.66 -18.80
C PHE A 650 17.19 -0.64 -19.79
N SER A 651 16.03 -1.12 -19.34
CA SER A 651 14.78 -1.15 -20.09
C SER A 651 13.61 -1.40 -19.13
N THR A 652 12.39 -1.41 -19.62
CA THR A 652 11.20 -1.81 -18.85
C THR A 652 11.20 -3.29 -18.39
N ARG A 653 12.21 -4.07 -18.77
CA ARG A 653 12.36 -5.51 -18.44
C ARG A 653 13.68 -5.85 -17.74
N LEU A 654 14.60 -4.91 -17.61
CA LEU A 654 15.90 -5.14 -16.95
C LEU A 654 16.28 -3.92 -16.12
N ASP A 655 16.39 -4.11 -14.83
CA ASP A 655 16.82 -3.09 -13.87
C ASP A 655 17.81 -3.63 -12.84
N THR A 656 18.56 -2.71 -12.25
CA THR A 656 19.41 -2.94 -11.09
C THR A 656 19.08 -1.94 -10.00
N ARG A 657 19.14 -2.38 -8.74
CA ARG A 657 18.99 -1.52 -7.56
C ARG A 657 20.03 -1.88 -6.52
N ALA A 658 20.62 -0.86 -5.91
CA ALA A 658 21.48 -0.99 -4.75
C ALA A 658 20.87 -0.20 -3.61
N PHE A 659 20.67 -0.82 -2.46
CA PHE A 659 20.24 -0.18 -1.24
C PHE A 659 21.36 -0.28 -0.20
N ILE A 660 21.83 0.86 0.25
CA ILE A 660 22.92 1.01 1.21
C ILE A 660 22.35 1.68 2.45
N GLN A 661 22.57 1.10 3.62
CA GLN A 661 22.08 1.63 4.90
C GLN A 661 23.17 1.57 5.96
N TRP A 662 23.15 2.53 6.87
CA TRP A 662 24.00 2.58 8.03
C TRP A 662 23.28 3.30 9.17
N ASN A 663 23.48 2.85 10.38
CA ASN A 663 23.09 3.56 11.59
C ASN A 663 24.20 3.48 12.65
N ASN A 664 24.20 4.40 13.59
CA ASN A 664 25.22 4.45 14.61
C ASN A 664 24.92 3.58 15.85
N GLU A 665 23.71 3.02 15.98
CA GLU A 665 23.37 2.05 17.04
C GLU A 665 24.02 0.70 16.77
N ASP A 666 23.71 0.11 15.61
CA ASP A 666 24.27 -1.21 15.22
C ASP A 666 25.72 -1.09 14.74
N GLN A 667 26.17 0.09 14.32
CA GLN A 667 27.48 0.35 13.72
C GLN A 667 27.77 -0.62 12.55
N GLN A 668 26.77 -0.87 11.73
CA GLN A 668 26.83 -1.76 10.59
C GLN A 668 26.49 -1.00 9.30
N LEU A 669 27.26 -1.30 8.24
CA LEU A 669 26.95 -0.87 6.88
C LEU A 669 26.39 -2.07 6.13
N ASN A 670 25.17 -1.93 5.64
CA ASN A 670 24.44 -2.97 4.92
C ASN A 670 24.26 -2.58 3.46
N LEU A 671 24.69 -3.42 2.53
CA LEU A 671 24.44 -3.30 1.09
C LEU A 671 23.52 -4.43 0.64
N ASN A 672 22.41 -4.07 0.03
CA ASN A 672 21.55 -4.99 -0.72
C ASN A 672 21.57 -4.58 -2.20
N PHE A 673 22.22 -5.37 -3.04
CA PHE A 673 22.24 -5.18 -4.50
C PHE A 673 21.35 -6.23 -5.15
N ARG A 674 20.54 -5.80 -6.11
CA ARG A 674 19.66 -6.67 -6.90
C ARG A 674 19.71 -6.30 -8.37
N LEU A 675 19.90 -7.30 -9.24
CA LEU A 675 19.58 -7.24 -10.66
C LEU A 675 18.28 -8.03 -10.88
N HIS A 676 17.35 -7.45 -11.60
CA HIS A 676 16.07 -8.06 -11.94
C HIS A 676 15.87 -8.03 -13.47
N TRP A 677 15.62 -9.21 -14.04
CA TRP A 677 15.34 -9.37 -15.47
C TRP A 677 14.05 -10.15 -15.67
N ILE A 678 13.20 -9.64 -16.57
CA ILE A 678 11.91 -10.23 -16.99
C ILE A 678 12.08 -10.80 -18.41
N PRO A 679 12.55 -12.04 -18.58
CA PRO A 679 12.77 -12.64 -19.91
C PRO A 679 11.47 -12.80 -20.70
N SER A 680 10.39 -13.14 -20.02
CA SER A 680 9.02 -13.19 -20.55
C SER A 680 8.05 -12.73 -19.50
N LEU A 681 6.85 -12.30 -19.91
CA LEU A 681 5.83 -11.81 -18.98
C LEU A 681 5.51 -12.85 -17.89
N GLY A 682 5.64 -12.46 -16.63
CA GLY A 682 5.40 -13.32 -15.46
C GLY A 682 6.54 -14.26 -15.09
N SER A 683 7.69 -14.24 -15.79
CA SER A 683 8.89 -15.00 -15.45
C SER A 683 10.02 -14.07 -15.05
N HIS A 684 10.79 -14.43 -14.02
CA HIS A 684 11.77 -13.53 -13.42
C HIS A 684 13.11 -14.22 -13.22
N PHE A 685 14.16 -13.45 -13.37
CA PHE A 685 15.53 -13.81 -13.01
C PHE A 685 16.08 -12.73 -12.07
N TYR A 686 16.61 -13.17 -10.94
CA TYR A 686 17.21 -12.31 -9.95
C TYR A 686 18.65 -12.71 -9.67
N LEU A 687 19.52 -11.72 -9.60
CA LEU A 687 20.84 -11.82 -8.97
C LEU A 687 20.83 -10.89 -7.77
N VAL A 688 21.08 -11.42 -6.59
CA VAL A 688 21.09 -10.68 -5.32
C VAL A 688 22.44 -10.82 -4.66
N TYR A 689 22.99 -9.71 -4.21
CA TYR A 689 24.20 -9.67 -3.41
C TYR A 689 23.98 -8.81 -2.17
N ASN A 690 24.08 -9.42 -1.01
CA ASN A 690 24.01 -8.75 0.29
C ASN A 690 25.36 -8.79 0.95
N HIS A 691 25.77 -7.66 1.50
CA HIS A 691 27.02 -7.56 2.26
C HIS A 691 26.81 -6.72 3.51
N LEU A 692 27.21 -7.26 4.63
CA LEU A 692 27.19 -6.62 5.93
C LEU A 692 28.63 -6.40 6.41
N TRP A 693 28.95 -5.14 6.75
CA TRP A 693 30.22 -4.75 7.35
C TRP A 693 29.99 -4.14 8.71
N GLY A 694 30.79 -4.53 9.69
CA GLY A 694 30.95 -3.79 10.94
C GLY A 694 31.79 -2.52 10.73
N THR A 695 31.40 -1.42 11.33
CA THR A 695 32.07 -0.10 11.23
C THR A 695 32.71 0.38 12.54
N GLY A 696 32.62 -0.39 13.63
CA GLY A 696 33.04 0.00 14.98
C GLY A 696 34.56 0.26 15.18
N ASN A 697 35.46 -0.25 14.33
CA ASN A 697 36.90 -0.23 14.50
C ASN A 697 37.66 0.61 13.45
N ARG A 698 37.11 1.73 12.97
CA ARG A 698 37.71 2.61 11.94
C ARG A 698 38.03 1.93 10.58
N MET A 699 37.85 0.62 10.44
CA MET A 699 37.97 -0.12 9.18
C MET A 699 36.71 -0.95 9.00
N LEU A 700 36.24 -0.99 7.76
CA LEU A 700 35.13 -1.87 7.38
C LEU A 700 35.56 -3.33 7.54
N GLN A 701 34.92 -4.05 8.45
CA GLN A 701 35.15 -5.48 8.66
C GLN A 701 33.99 -6.25 8.04
N SER A 702 34.27 -7.11 7.08
CA SER A 702 33.27 -8.00 6.49
C SER A 702 32.73 -8.95 7.56
N GLU A 703 31.42 -8.99 7.74
CA GLU A 703 30.75 -9.88 8.69
C GLU A 703 30.01 -10.99 7.99
N ASN A 704 29.23 -10.63 6.95
CA ASN A 704 28.39 -11.59 6.23
C ASN A 704 28.25 -11.17 4.76
N GLN A 705 28.44 -12.12 3.86
CA GLN A 705 28.26 -11.96 2.43
C GLN A 705 27.31 -13.04 1.94
N VAL A 706 26.31 -12.65 1.16
CA VAL A 706 25.35 -13.59 0.56
C VAL A 706 25.20 -13.26 -0.91
N PHE A 707 25.57 -14.19 -1.76
CA PHE A 707 25.33 -14.11 -3.19
C PHE A 707 24.29 -15.15 -3.57
N VAL A 708 23.23 -14.74 -4.29
CA VAL A 708 22.13 -15.62 -4.69
C VAL A 708 21.75 -15.34 -6.13
N VAL A 709 21.56 -16.40 -6.89
CA VAL A 709 20.87 -16.41 -8.17
C VAL A 709 19.55 -17.15 -8.00
N LYS A 710 18.45 -16.55 -8.42
CA LYS A 710 17.12 -17.14 -8.41
C LYS A 710 16.49 -16.97 -9.79
N ALA A 711 15.86 -18.03 -10.30
CA ALA A 711 15.06 -17.98 -11.50
C ALA A 711 13.71 -18.66 -11.25
N ASP A 712 12.65 -18.04 -11.75
CA ASP A 712 11.32 -18.61 -11.82
C ASP A 712 10.77 -18.51 -13.25
N TYR A 713 9.88 -19.41 -13.61
CA TYR A 713 9.28 -19.42 -14.93
C TYR A 713 7.77 -19.68 -14.84
N LEU A 714 7.00 -18.85 -15.53
CA LEU A 714 5.54 -19.00 -15.59
C LEU A 714 5.13 -19.92 -16.71
N PHE A 715 4.52 -21.05 -16.35
CA PHE A 715 3.70 -21.86 -17.26
C PHE A 715 2.23 -21.52 -17.04
N ARG A 716 1.49 -21.22 -18.10
CA ARG A 716 0.08 -20.83 -18.06
C ARG A 716 -0.73 -21.57 -19.10
N TRP A 717 -1.80 -22.23 -18.67
CA TRP A 717 -2.74 -22.96 -19.51
C TRP A 717 -4.15 -22.37 -19.54
#